data_8793d25baad1fc59cf328bb715a563a1
#
_entry.id   8793d25baad1fc59cf328bb715a563a1
#
_cell.length_a   1.000
_cell.length_b   1.000
_cell.length_c   1.000
_cell.angle_alpha   90.00
_cell.angle_beta   90.00
_cell.angle_gamma   90.00
#
_symmetry.space_group_name_H-M   'P 1'
#
loop_
_entity.id
_entity.type
_entity.pdbx_description
1 polymer ?
#
loop_
_entity_poly.entity_id
_entity_poly.type
_entity_poly.pdbx_seq_one_letter_code
_entity_poly.pdbx_strand_id
1 'polypeptide(L)'
;MLAIMLLCGMVMQATTYTVPKREFRSAWVATVWCLDWPETQAYGTNAELKQKAQLNRMLDSLKNNNFNAINFQVRSMCDAMYESSYEPWSSYLTGTRGQVPTWDPLAYAVEACHQRGMECHAWINPYRYSSNGIEQWDAAGTPQDMELRQSGLLLSAGSYVVLDPARDETVERIVNVCQEIITKYDVDGILYDDYFYPDGISSDSSAGDYQEWLDSNTDMTFGDWRRANVNRMVREVYNMIQATRPDIRFGISPAGVAGTSAPNYGLPRCPAGSDWQYNTIYSDPLAWLNEKTIDYISPQVYWKIGATADYSKIVPWWNLVCEYFDRQLFVSNSISGLGSTSTELDHEEYANEVQLNRDHSFDGAPGAIFYSCKYLYRTGNREELATYLKRKTFTRPALPPAMPWKPGVDPGVVTNLTSQDHVLTWNGFDNYKYSIYAVPNSVAPEQFAKDAESLLDVCYSTSFTIPENARFGYYYAVCPVDRMDNEFEPTFLIPPADQQLDAPVLLSPDNGSLVPDPFTMSWEAVPNAQGYMIELATNEDFTDVKRQTTTETSISSSAFGEFLPRNYYWRVRSCAEGYQDGVSETRWCTPQVFTIIYPENGQDEVHPSFTAQWLTGGSDAEATLEIANDDSFEHIVFSGTSSTGELDIPKYTLVPGTYYYMRVHMIDNGNYRETGTVTFKTAYLEATPPTFAIPTANGTLYSDQYVTVDRQEAAVSYTIEISNSATTWGRTRFVETVRDFAYHTTLPAGSIKVNNKLMEDGHTYYARARASYNTPSGAANTDYSTPIAFVYNSGTAPQFTVGDVNGDGIVSSVDVTALYNYLLNGDSSAIVNGDQDGDGIITSVDITIIYNILLGN
;
A
#
# COMPACT_ATOMS: atom_id res chain seq x y z
N MET A 1 -41.06 29.64 -7.51
CA MET A 1 -39.69 29.71 -8.04
C MET A 1 -38.84 28.74 -7.23
N LEU A 2 -38.68 27.53 -7.70
CA LEU A 2 -37.84 26.50 -7.08
C LEU A 2 -36.40 26.78 -7.47
N ALA A 3 -35.55 27.12 -6.50
CA ALA A 3 -34.11 27.15 -6.70
C ALA A 3 -33.58 25.72 -6.47
N ILE A 4 -33.21 25.04 -7.56
CA ILE A 4 -32.46 23.80 -7.53
C ILE A 4 -31.01 24.18 -7.22
N MET A 5 -30.56 23.94 -5.97
CA MET A 5 -29.15 23.92 -5.64
C MET A 5 -28.56 22.62 -6.23
N LEU A 6 -27.77 22.74 -7.28
CA LEU A 6 -26.81 21.71 -7.68
C LEU A 6 -25.72 21.65 -6.59
N LEU A 7 -25.84 20.69 -5.70
CA LEU A 7 -24.66 20.19 -4.97
C LEU A 7 -23.82 19.39 -5.98
N CYS A 8 -22.73 19.98 -6.46
CA CYS A 8 -21.62 19.24 -7.03
C CYS A 8 -20.94 18.50 -5.87
N GLY A 9 -21.42 17.30 -5.54
CA GLY A 9 -20.66 16.37 -4.73
C GLY A 9 -19.42 15.99 -5.54
N MET A 10 -18.22 16.37 -5.08
CA MET A 10 -17.01 15.67 -5.46
C MET A 10 -17.14 14.26 -4.89
N VAL A 11 -17.58 13.33 -5.71
CA VAL A 11 -17.40 11.91 -5.44
C VAL A 11 -15.89 11.72 -5.47
N MET A 12 -15.25 11.56 -4.33
CA MET A 12 -13.91 10.95 -4.29
C MET A 12 -14.10 9.55 -4.86
N GLN A 13 -13.71 9.35 -6.12
CA GLN A 13 -13.64 8.03 -6.72
C GLN A 13 -12.66 7.24 -5.84
N ALA A 14 -13.14 6.15 -5.25
CA ALA A 14 -12.26 5.13 -4.74
C ALA A 14 -11.23 4.84 -5.84
N THR A 15 -9.95 4.87 -5.49
CA THR A 15 -8.87 4.68 -6.46
C THR A 15 -9.08 3.33 -7.14
N THR A 16 -9.58 3.34 -8.37
CA THR A 16 -9.82 2.12 -9.14
C THR A 16 -8.49 1.74 -9.76
N TYR A 17 -7.84 0.73 -9.20
CA TYR A 17 -6.59 0.22 -9.75
C TYR A 17 -6.85 -0.48 -11.08
N THR A 18 -6.09 -0.11 -12.10
CA THR A 18 -6.13 -0.78 -13.42
C THR A 18 -5.52 -2.19 -13.33
N VAL A 19 -5.95 -3.09 -14.19
CA VAL A 19 -5.41 -4.46 -14.26
C VAL A 19 -4.85 -4.70 -15.65
N PRO A 20 -3.55 -4.46 -15.85
CA PRO A 20 -2.94 -4.67 -17.16
C PRO A 20 -2.77 -6.16 -17.44
N LYS A 21 -2.88 -6.56 -18.70
CA LYS A 21 -2.56 -7.91 -19.17
C LYS A 21 -1.06 -8.21 -19.07
N ARG A 22 -0.24 -7.18 -19.30
CA ARG A 22 1.22 -7.28 -19.28
C ARG A 22 1.79 -6.35 -18.22
N GLU A 23 2.57 -6.93 -17.30
CA GLU A 23 3.22 -6.20 -16.23
C GLU A 23 4.37 -7.06 -15.66
N PHE A 24 5.56 -6.48 -15.54
CA PHE A 24 6.67 -7.16 -14.88
C PHE A 24 6.52 -7.03 -13.35
N ARG A 25 6.28 -8.14 -12.66
CA ARG A 25 6.03 -8.19 -11.21
C ARG A 25 7.08 -9.06 -10.56
N SER A 26 8.15 -8.43 -10.09
CA SER A 26 9.32 -9.16 -9.60
C SER A 26 9.73 -8.76 -8.19
N ALA A 27 10.52 -9.63 -7.56
CA ALA A 27 11.17 -9.38 -6.28
C ALA A 27 12.66 -9.69 -6.36
N TRP A 28 13.47 -8.87 -5.70
CA TRP A 28 14.88 -9.15 -5.47
C TRP A 28 15.02 -10.24 -4.41
N VAL A 29 15.81 -11.26 -4.71
CA VAL A 29 16.20 -12.34 -3.78
C VAL A 29 17.69 -12.21 -3.53
N ALA A 30 18.06 -11.48 -2.48
CA ALA A 30 19.46 -11.22 -2.12
C ALA A 30 20.07 -12.41 -1.38
N THR A 31 21.19 -12.92 -1.94
CA THR A 31 21.96 -14.00 -1.32
C THR A 31 23.13 -13.49 -0.49
N VAL A 32 23.66 -12.31 -0.80
CA VAL A 32 24.72 -11.66 -0.06
C VAL A 32 24.29 -11.46 1.41
N TRP A 33 25.17 -11.84 2.34
CA TRP A 33 24.90 -11.81 3.80
C TRP A 33 23.63 -12.56 4.21
N CYS A 34 23.13 -13.46 3.36
CA CYS A 34 21.87 -14.16 3.59
C CYS A 34 20.68 -13.24 3.88
N LEU A 35 20.60 -12.12 3.18
CA LEU A 35 19.57 -11.09 3.43
C LEU A 35 18.17 -11.64 3.22
N ASP A 36 17.93 -12.37 2.12
CA ASP A 36 16.66 -13.01 1.83
C ASP A 36 16.79 -14.54 1.86
N TRP A 37 17.84 -15.07 1.23
CA TRP A 37 18.09 -16.49 1.06
C TRP A 37 19.60 -16.77 0.97
N PRO A 38 20.09 -17.94 1.49
CA PRO A 38 19.40 -18.86 2.38
C PRO A 38 19.36 -18.37 3.84
N GLU A 39 18.37 -18.77 4.61
CA GLU A 39 18.34 -18.46 6.06
C GLU A 39 19.47 -19.12 6.85
N THR A 40 20.03 -20.19 6.31
CA THR A 40 21.08 -20.96 6.98
C THR A 40 22.22 -21.25 6.00
N GLN A 41 23.38 -20.67 6.27
CA GLN A 41 24.66 -21.06 5.62
C GLN A 41 25.09 -22.41 6.17
N ALA A 42 24.99 -23.47 5.40
CA ALA A 42 25.36 -24.80 5.84
C ALA A 42 25.62 -25.74 4.65
N TYR A 43 26.39 -26.79 4.92
CA TYR A 43 26.79 -27.81 3.94
C TYR A 43 26.07 -29.13 4.20
N GLY A 44 25.84 -29.88 3.14
CA GLY A 44 25.35 -31.26 3.14
C GLY A 44 23.83 -31.36 2.92
N THR A 45 23.35 -32.62 2.80
CA THR A 45 21.95 -32.92 2.38
C THR A 45 20.88 -32.28 3.21
N ASN A 46 21.07 -32.17 4.54
CA ASN A 46 20.08 -31.51 5.40
C ASN A 46 20.01 -30.00 5.14
N ALA A 47 21.14 -29.36 4.81
CA ALA A 47 21.18 -27.95 4.44
C ALA A 47 20.49 -27.74 3.09
N GLU A 48 20.80 -28.54 2.10
CA GLU A 48 20.16 -28.56 0.79
C GLU A 48 18.62 -28.63 0.91
N LEU A 49 18.09 -29.60 1.66
CA LEU A 49 16.65 -29.76 1.85
C LEU A 49 15.99 -28.51 2.47
N LYS A 50 16.63 -27.91 3.48
CA LYS A 50 16.12 -26.67 4.11
C LYS A 50 16.17 -25.48 3.15
N GLN A 51 17.27 -25.32 2.44
CA GLN A 51 17.47 -24.22 1.48
C GLN A 51 16.48 -24.31 0.33
N LYS A 52 16.29 -25.51 -0.24
CA LYS A 52 15.26 -25.77 -1.27
C LYS A 52 13.84 -25.52 -0.75
N ALA A 53 13.52 -26.01 0.45
CA ALA A 53 12.21 -25.82 1.05
C ALA A 53 11.91 -24.32 1.32
N GLN A 54 12.91 -23.54 1.74
CA GLN A 54 12.77 -22.11 1.90
C GLN A 54 12.51 -21.40 0.56
N LEU A 55 13.30 -21.72 -0.47
CA LEU A 55 13.13 -21.12 -1.80
C LEU A 55 11.75 -21.47 -2.38
N ASN A 56 11.30 -22.72 -2.24
CA ASN A 56 9.95 -23.10 -2.68
C ASN A 56 8.86 -22.31 -1.96
N ARG A 57 8.92 -22.15 -0.62
CA ARG A 57 7.94 -21.32 0.11
C ARG A 57 7.89 -19.88 -0.41
N MET A 58 9.06 -19.28 -0.70
CA MET A 58 9.14 -17.94 -1.28
C MET A 58 8.48 -17.87 -2.66
N LEU A 59 8.82 -18.82 -3.54
CA LEU A 59 8.26 -18.88 -4.90
C LEU A 59 6.74 -19.18 -4.90
N ASP A 60 6.28 -20.11 -4.05
CA ASP A 60 4.86 -20.41 -3.88
C ASP A 60 4.08 -19.18 -3.42
N SER A 61 4.61 -18.44 -2.46
CA SER A 61 3.97 -17.22 -1.99
C SER A 61 3.97 -16.13 -3.04
N LEU A 62 5.07 -15.92 -3.77
CA LEU A 62 5.11 -14.97 -4.90
C LEU A 62 4.09 -15.34 -5.98
N LYS A 63 4.08 -16.60 -6.43
CA LYS A 63 3.11 -17.07 -7.43
C LYS A 63 1.67 -16.91 -6.96
N ASN A 64 1.36 -17.30 -5.71
CA ASN A 64 0.03 -17.16 -5.14
C ASN A 64 -0.42 -15.70 -5.05
N ASN A 65 0.50 -14.75 -5.06
CA ASN A 65 0.23 -13.31 -5.06
C ASN A 65 0.41 -12.65 -6.45
N ASN A 66 0.36 -13.46 -7.53
CA ASN A 66 0.41 -13.02 -8.93
C ASN A 66 1.70 -12.30 -9.33
N PHE A 67 2.82 -12.58 -8.65
CA PHE A 67 4.15 -12.25 -9.17
C PHE A 67 4.50 -13.20 -10.30
N ASN A 68 5.30 -12.73 -11.27
CA ASN A 68 5.66 -13.51 -12.46
C ASN A 68 7.17 -13.59 -12.71
N ALA A 69 8.00 -13.03 -11.83
CA ALA A 69 9.46 -13.10 -11.94
C ALA A 69 10.15 -13.00 -10.58
N ILE A 70 11.42 -13.45 -10.52
CA ILE A 70 12.38 -13.12 -9.47
C ILE A 70 13.70 -12.64 -10.07
N ASN A 71 14.42 -11.78 -9.33
CA ASN A 71 15.81 -11.44 -9.59
C ASN A 71 16.67 -12.15 -8.53
N PHE A 72 17.21 -13.31 -8.88
CA PHE A 72 17.97 -14.18 -7.98
C PHE A 72 19.45 -13.81 -8.00
N GLN A 73 20.01 -13.36 -6.87
CA GLN A 73 21.41 -12.94 -6.81
C GLN A 73 22.34 -14.14 -6.93
N VAL A 74 23.00 -14.27 -8.08
CA VAL A 74 23.88 -15.38 -8.40
C VAL A 74 25.37 -15.06 -8.26
N ARG A 75 25.72 -13.77 -8.29
CA ARG A 75 27.10 -13.29 -8.16
C ARG A 75 27.12 -11.98 -7.36
N SER A 76 27.55 -12.07 -6.12
CA SER A 76 27.55 -10.93 -5.19
C SER A 76 28.92 -10.26 -5.04
N MET A 77 29.99 -11.04 -4.95
CA MET A 77 31.36 -10.59 -4.70
C MET A 77 32.40 -11.47 -5.41
N CYS A 78 32.43 -11.48 -6.75
CA CYS A 78 33.22 -12.43 -7.55
C CYS A 78 33.11 -13.86 -6.97
N ASP A 79 31.90 -14.28 -6.69
CA ASP A 79 31.51 -15.59 -6.19
C ASP A 79 30.29 -16.11 -6.96
N ALA A 80 29.94 -17.37 -6.83
CA ALA A 80 28.85 -17.94 -7.59
C ALA A 80 27.89 -18.75 -6.72
N MET A 81 26.59 -18.66 -7.02
CA MET A 81 25.51 -19.53 -6.56
C MET A 81 25.20 -20.62 -7.61
N TYR A 82 26.17 -20.93 -8.47
CA TYR A 82 26.06 -21.90 -9.55
C TYR A 82 27.45 -22.49 -9.86
N GLU A 83 27.53 -23.58 -10.63
CA GLU A 83 28.81 -24.16 -11.05
C GLU A 83 29.50 -23.24 -12.08
N SER A 84 30.51 -22.48 -11.64
CA SER A 84 31.27 -21.57 -12.46
C SER A 84 32.69 -22.00 -12.69
N SER A 85 33.19 -21.79 -13.93
CA SER A 85 34.59 -21.94 -14.31
C SER A 85 35.44 -20.73 -13.87
N TYR A 86 34.81 -19.59 -13.61
CA TYR A 86 35.48 -18.30 -13.35
C TYR A 86 35.45 -17.90 -11.88
N GLU A 87 34.37 -18.28 -11.15
CA GLU A 87 34.14 -17.78 -9.81
C GLU A 87 34.06 -18.94 -8.79
N PRO A 88 34.59 -18.75 -7.56
CA PRO A 88 34.46 -19.79 -6.53
C PRO A 88 33.03 -19.82 -5.99
N TRP A 89 32.60 -20.97 -5.50
CA TRP A 89 31.32 -21.09 -4.81
C TRP A 89 31.18 -20.07 -3.65
N SER A 90 30.04 -19.45 -3.52
CA SER A 90 29.76 -18.46 -2.51
C SER A 90 29.76 -19.04 -1.11
N SER A 91 30.42 -18.34 -0.16
CA SER A 91 30.34 -18.65 1.26
C SER A 91 28.95 -18.52 1.85
N TYR A 92 28.10 -17.70 1.23
CA TYR A 92 26.72 -17.49 1.71
C TYR A 92 25.83 -18.71 1.53
N LEU A 93 26.23 -19.68 0.70
CA LEU A 93 25.52 -20.94 0.53
C LEU A 93 25.92 -21.98 1.58
N THR A 94 27.24 -22.27 1.68
CA THR A 94 27.77 -23.38 2.47
C THR A 94 28.40 -22.98 3.79
N GLY A 95 28.68 -21.68 3.98
CA GLY A 95 29.47 -21.12 5.09
C GLY A 95 30.97 -21.03 4.78
N THR A 96 31.44 -21.61 3.66
CA THR A 96 32.84 -21.59 3.26
C THR A 96 32.97 -21.26 1.78
N ARG A 97 33.74 -20.20 1.44
CA ARG A 97 34.00 -19.79 0.06
C ARG A 97 34.80 -20.90 -0.67
N GLY A 98 34.37 -21.20 -1.88
CA GLY A 98 34.96 -22.25 -2.72
C GLY A 98 34.52 -23.67 -2.36
N GLN A 99 33.77 -23.91 -1.32
CA GLN A 99 33.25 -25.23 -1.00
C GLN A 99 32.12 -25.61 -1.97
N VAL A 100 32.34 -26.68 -2.74
CA VAL A 100 31.35 -27.19 -3.69
C VAL A 100 30.14 -27.73 -2.93
N PRO A 101 28.93 -27.19 -3.17
CA PRO A 101 27.69 -27.66 -2.51
C PRO A 101 27.26 -29.04 -3.05
N THR A 102 26.24 -29.66 -2.44
CA THR A 102 25.65 -30.92 -2.89
C THR A 102 24.66 -30.74 -4.05
N TRP A 103 24.36 -29.52 -4.44
CA TRP A 103 23.36 -29.17 -5.46
C TRP A 103 23.70 -27.84 -6.10
N ASP A 104 23.07 -27.53 -7.23
CA ASP A 104 23.22 -26.27 -7.94
C ASP A 104 22.00 -25.34 -7.66
N PRO A 105 22.17 -24.23 -6.90
CA PRO A 105 21.09 -23.32 -6.57
C PRO A 105 20.46 -22.63 -7.78
N LEU A 106 21.25 -22.21 -8.77
CA LEU A 106 20.71 -21.53 -9.94
C LEU A 106 19.90 -22.48 -10.82
N ALA A 107 20.42 -23.68 -11.08
CA ALA A 107 19.67 -24.69 -11.82
C ALA A 107 18.32 -24.98 -11.17
N TYR A 108 18.33 -25.14 -9.84
CA TYR A 108 17.09 -25.39 -9.09
C TYR A 108 16.13 -24.20 -9.10
N ALA A 109 16.65 -22.96 -8.93
CA ALA A 109 15.82 -21.75 -8.93
C ALA A 109 15.10 -21.55 -10.27
N VAL A 110 15.82 -21.74 -11.38
CA VAL A 110 15.25 -21.66 -12.74
C VAL A 110 14.14 -22.69 -12.92
N GLU A 111 14.43 -23.96 -12.62
CA GLU A 111 13.43 -25.05 -12.73
C GLU A 111 12.20 -24.77 -11.86
N ALA A 112 12.41 -24.37 -10.60
CA ALA A 112 11.33 -24.09 -9.66
C ALA A 112 10.48 -22.88 -10.06
N CYS A 113 11.07 -21.85 -10.70
CA CYS A 113 10.35 -20.72 -11.28
C CYS A 113 9.52 -21.15 -12.48
N HIS A 114 10.11 -21.86 -13.43
CA HIS A 114 9.43 -22.33 -14.64
C HIS A 114 8.25 -23.27 -14.33
N GLN A 115 8.43 -24.17 -13.34
CA GLN A 115 7.33 -25.01 -12.85
C GLN A 115 6.12 -24.21 -12.35
N ARG A 116 6.32 -22.95 -11.95
CA ARG A 116 5.28 -22.00 -11.50
C ARG A 116 4.86 -20.99 -12.55
N GLY A 117 5.38 -21.08 -13.78
CA GLY A 117 5.12 -20.10 -14.83
C GLY A 117 5.76 -18.72 -14.55
N MET A 118 6.85 -18.69 -13.77
CA MET A 118 7.58 -17.46 -13.40
C MET A 118 8.92 -17.41 -14.13
N GLU A 119 9.40 -16.21 -14.43
CA GLU A 119 10.76 -15.97 -14.92
C GLU A 119 11.78 -15.96 -13.78
N CYS A 120 13.00 -16.41 -14.08
CA CYS A 120 14.16 -16.35 -13.20
C CYS A 120 15.28 -15.54 -13.87
N HIS A 121 15.51 -14.30 -13.36
CA HIS A 121 16.58 -13.44 -13.81
C HIS A 121 17.80 -13.58 -12.92
N ALA A 122 18.98 -13.76 -13.52
CA ALA A 122 20.25 -13.80 -12.80
C ALA A 122 20.68 -12.38 -12.40
N TRP A 123 20.70 -12.10 -11.11
CA TRP A 123 21.19 -10.83 -10.57
C TRP A 123 22.70 -10.92 -10.30
N ILE A 124 23.45 -9.99 -10.87
CA ILE A 124 24.92 -9.93 -10.88
C ILE A 124 25.40 -8.57 -10.41
N ASN A 125 26.38 -8.55 -9.49
CA ASN A 125 27.23 -7.39 -9.26
C ASN A 125 28.50 -7.54 -10.12
N PRO A 126 28.66 -6.74 -11.20
CA PRO A 126 29.68 -7.05 -12.20
C PRO A 126 31.12 -6.91 -11.72
N TYR A 127 31.42 -5.96 -10.82
CA TYR A 127 32.80 -5.65 -10.43
C TYR A 127 33.17 -6.02 -9.01
N ARG A 128 32.22 -6.07 -8.08
CA ARG A 128 32.50 -6.18 -6.65
C ARG A 128 33.22 -7.48 -6.29
N TYR A 129 34.46 -7.35 -5.75
CA TYR A 129 35.27 -8.45 -5.26
C TYR A 129 35.15 -8.62 -3.74
N SER A 130 35.27 -7.50 -2.99
CA SER A 130 35.15 -7.53 -1.52
C SER A 130 34.63 -6.21 -0.98
N SER A 131 34.13 -6.23 0.26
CA SER A 131 33.67 -5.04 1.02
C SER A 131 34.49 -4.81 2.31
N ASN A 132 35.51 -5.66 2.56
CA ASN A 132 36.32 -5.62 3.77
C ASN A 132 37.84 -5.76 3.47
N GLY A 133 38.32 -5.08 2.44
CA GLY A 133 39.72 -5.09 2.03
C GLY A 133 40.08 -6.24 1.10
N ILE A 134 41.30 -6.14 0.54
CA ILE A 134 41.79 -7.07 -0.47
C ILE A 134 42.06 -8.48 0.12
N GLU A 135 42.32 -8.56 1.43
CA GLU A 135 42.60 -9.80 2.17
C GLU A 135 41.34 -10.55 2.61
N GLN A 136 40.14 -10.03 2.35
CA GLN A 136 38.89 -10.63 2.85
C GLN A 136 38.77 -12.13 2.56
N TRP A 137 39.30 -12.58 1.42
CA TRP A 137 39.18 -13.98 0.97
C TRP A 137 40.46 -14.79 1.09
N ASP A 138 41.50 -14.25 1.72
CA ASP A 138 42.81 -14.97 1.84
C ASP A 138 42.71 -16.30 2.58
N ALA A 139 41.89 -16.33 3.64
CA ALA A 139 41.69 -17.55 4.42
C ALA A 139 40.98 -18.68 3.62
N ALA A 140 40.21 -18.32 2.59
CA ALA A 140 39.55 -19.29 1.71
C ALA A 140 40.54 -19.95 0.76
N GLY A 141 41.55 -19.20 0.27
CA GLY A 141 42.65 -19.71 -0.57
C GLY A 141 42.19 -20.38 -1.86
N THR A 142 41.05 -19.92 -2.45
CA THR A 142 40.56 -20.52 -3.68
C THR A 142 41.50 -20.22 -4.86
N PRO A 143 41.64 -21.10 -5.87
CA PRO A 143 42.44 -20.77 -7.04
C PRO A 143 42.04 -19.47 -7.75
N GLN A 144 40.75 -19.20 -7.84
CA GLN A 144 40.19 -17.98 -8.47
C GLN A 144 40.55 -16.71 -7.69
N ASP A 145 40.46 -16.72 -6.35
CA ASP A 145 40.86 -15.58 -5.53
C ASP A 145 42.39 -15.34 -5.61
N MET A 146 43.19 -16.39 -5.62
CA MET A 146 44.66 -16.29 -5.80
C MET A 146 45.01 -15.72 -7.17
N GLU A 147 44.32 -16.17 -8.23
CA GLU A 147 44.52 -15.66 -9.58
C GLU A 147 44.18 -14.16 -9.62
N LEU A 148 43.02 -13.73 -9.16
CA LEU A 148 42.63 -12.34 -9.12
C LEU A 148 43.59 -11.45 -8.32
N ARG A 149 44.09 -11.97 -7.17
CA ARG A 149 45.07 -11.25 -6.36
C ARG A 149 46.44 -11.04 -7.07
N GLN A 150 46.80 -11.97 -7.94
CA GLN A 150 48.08 -11.92 -8.68
C GLN A 150 47.97 -11.25 -10.05
N SER A 151 46.77 -11.11 -10.58
CA SER A 151 46.52 -10.60 -11.94
C SER A 151 46.76 -9.10 -12.11
N GLY A 152 46.70 -8.32 -11.02
CA GLY A 152 46.69 -6.85 -11.08
C GLY A 152 45.34 -6.27 -11.55
N LEU A 153 44.27 -7.06 -11.55
CA LEU A 153 42.92 -6.64 -11.95
C LEU A 153 42.10 -6.04 -10.82
N LEU A 154 42.64 -5.94 -9.62
CA LEU A 154 41.90 -5.43 -8.45
C LEU A 154 42.22 -3.96 -8.19
N LEU A 155 41.14 -3.16 -8.12
CA LEU A 155 41.15 -1.73 -7.79
C LEU A 155 40.53 -1.53 -6.41
N SER A 156 41.24 -0.87 -5.50
CA SER A 156 40.79 -0.63 -4.12
C SER A 156 40.40 0.81 -3.89
N ALA A 157 39.30 1.01 -3.13
CA ALA A 157 38.87 2.29 -2.61
C ALA A 157 38.44 2.13 -1.15
N GLY A 158 39.31 2.46 -0.21
CA GLY A 158 39.11 2.15 1.21
C GLY A 158 39.00 0.64 1.46
N SER A 159 37.89 0.20 2.07
CA SER A 159 37.59 -1.23 2.29
C SER A 159 36.97 -1.93 1.09
N TYR A 160 36.47 -1.20 0.10
CA TYR A 160 35.87 -1.79 -1.10
C TYR A 160 36.96 -2.14 -2.11
N VAL A 161 36.84 -3.32 -2.68
CA VAL A 161 37.71 -3.78 -3.78
C VAL A 161 36.83 -4.30 -4.90
N VAL A 162 37.12 -3.84 -6.11
CA VAL A 162 36.43 -4.20 -7.34
C VAL A 162 37.40 -4.74 -8.37
N LEU A 163 36.91 -5.46 -9.38
CA LEU A 163 37.64 -5.64 -10.63
C LEU A 163 37.77 -4.28 -11.29
N ASP A 164 38.95 -3.92 -11.76
CA ASP A 164 39.24 -2.64 -12.39
C ASP A 164 38.48 -2.54 -13.74
N PRO A 165 37.49 -1.60 -13.85
CA PRO A 165 36.70 -1.48 -15.07
C PRO A 165 37.47 -1.04 -16.31
N ALA A 166 38.68 -0.49 -16.13
CA ALA A 166 39.51 -0.06 -17.22
C ALA A 166 40.21 -1.21 -17.99
N ARG A 167 40.34 -2.36 -17.32
CA ARG A 167 41.11 -3.50 -17.85
C ARG A 167 40.31 -4.30 -18.86
N ASP A 168 40.91 -4.64 -20.00
CA ASP A 168 40.26 -5.51 -21.00
C ASP A 168 39.97 -6.88 -20.45
N GLU A 169 40.85 -7.45 -19.63
CA GLU A 169 40.70 -8.75 -19.00
C GLU A 169 39.54 -8.76 -17.99
N THR A 170 39.24 -7.62 -17.37
CA THR A 170 38.05 -7.48 -16.51
C THR A 170 36.77 -7.56 -17.34
N VAL A 171 36.70 -6.82 -18.44
CA VAL A 171 35.55 -6.86 -19.35
C VAL A 171 35.37 -8.26 -19.92
N GLU A 172 36.42 -8.89 -20.41
CA GLU A 172 36.38 -10.28 -20.90
C GLU A 172 35.89 -11.27 -19.85
N ARG A 173 36.37 -11.16 -18.59
CA ARG A 173 35.91 -12.01 -17.49
C ARG A 173 34.41 -11.83 -17.23
N ILE A 174 33.89 -10.60 -17.19
CA ILE A 174 32.46 -10.33 -16.95
C ILE A 174 31.61 -10.87 -18.10
N VAL A 175 32.05 -10.66 -19.35
CA VAL A 175 31.39 -11.22 -20.55
C VAL A 175 31.33 -12.73 -20.45
N ASN A 176 32.45 -13.38 -20.12
CA ASN A 176 32.55 -14.84 -20.00
C ASN A 176 31.66 -15.39 -18.87
N VAL A 177 31.58 -14.71 -17.71
CA VAL A 177 30.67 -15.06 -16.62
C VAL A 177 29.21 -15.00 -17.08
N CYS A 178 28.81 -13.91 -17.75
CA CYS A 178 27.47 -13.79 -18.30
C CYS A 178 27.17 -14.85 -19.36
N GLN A 179 28.14 -15.10 -20.27
CA GLN A 179 28.01 -16.14 -21.29
C GLN A 179 27.85 -17.51 -20.68
N GLU A 180 28.65 -17.84 -19.65
CA GLU A 180 28.56 -19.11 -18.91
C GLU A 180 27.14 -19.27 -18.33
N ILE A 181 26.58 -18.26 -17.69
CA ILE A 181 25.24 -18.30 -17.11
C ILE A 181 24.19 -18.62 -18.18
N ILE A 182 24.14 -17.83 -19.26
CA ILE A 182 23.09 -17.98 -20.28
C ILE A 182 23.23 -19.20 -21.15
N THR A 183 24.42 -19.83 -21.18
CA THR A 183 24.64 -21.08 -21.94
C THR A 183 24.43 -22.34 -21.11
N LYS A 184 24.71 -22.29 -19.80
CA LYS A 184 24.56 -23.44 -18.91
C LYS A 184 23.15 -23.53 -18.29
N TYR A 185 22.48 -22.38 -18.11
CA TYR A 185 21.21 -22.28 -17.41
C TYR A 185 20.15 -21.62 -18.28
N ASP A 186 18.93 -22.10 -18.15
CA ASP A 186 17.78 -21.57 -18.89
C ASP A 186 17.17 -20.34 -18.18
N VAL A 187 18.02 -19.38 -17.79
CA VAL A 187 17.57 -18.10 -17.22
C VAL A 187 16.78 -17.28 -18.27
N ASP A 188 15.88 -16.44 -17.81
CA ASP A 188 15.07 -15.58 -18.67
C ASP A 188 15.69 -14.18 -18.86
N GLY A 189 16.57 -13.78 -17.94
CA GLY A 189 17.26 -12.51 -18.02
C GLY A 189 18.51 -12.41 -17.16
N ILE A 190 19.26 -11.32 -17.39
CA ILE A 190 20.34 -10.86 -16.53
C ILE A 190 19.98 -9.46 -16.04
N LEU A 191 20.19 -9.20 -14.76
CA LEU A 191 20.01 -7.89 -14.14
C LEU A 191 21.26 -7.49 -13.39
N TYR A 192 21.80 -6.32 -13.69
CA TYR A 192 22.85 -5.69 -12.90
C TYR A 192 22.30 -4.76 -11.84
N ASP A 193 23.01 -4.70 -10.69
CA ASP A 193 22.81 -3.76 -9.61
C ASP A 193 23.53 -2.42 -9.92
N ASP A 194 23.56 -1.48 -8.98
CA ASP A 194 24.21 -0.17 -9.09
C ASP A 194 25.71 -0.14 -8.67
N TYR A 195 26.31 -1.33 -8.48
CA TYR A 195 27.70 -1.43 -8.02
C TYR A 195 28.72 -1.43 -9.20
N PHE A 196 29.13 -0.23 -9.65
CA PHE A 196 30.15 -0.01 -10.69
C PHE A 196 31.50 0.38 -10.06
N TYR A 197 32.00 1.59 -10.25
CA TYR A 197 33.12 2.07 -9.43
C TYR A 197 32.73 2.19 -7.97
N PRO A 198 33.64 1.91 -7.03
CA PRO A 198 33.27 1.96 -5.61
C PRO A 198 33.07 3.41 -5.14
N ASP A 199 32.07 3.60 -4.29
CA ASP A 199 31.89 4.87 -3.58
C ASP A 199 33.13 5.20 -2.77
N GLY A 200 33.58 6.46 -2.83
CA GLY A 200 34.81 6.92 -2.20
C GLY A 200 36.10 6.66 -2.99
N ILE A 201 36.01 6.17 -4.25
CA ILE A 201 37.20 6.16 -5.10
C ILE A 201 37.70 7.59 -5.37
N SER A 202 39.03 7.81 -5.29
CA SER A 202 39.59 9.14 -5.56
C SER A 202 39.31 9.58 -7.00
N SER A 203 39.07 10.89 -7.18
CA SER A 203 38.90 11.53 -8.49
C SER A 203 40.17 12.24 -9.01
N ASP A 204 41.31 12.05 -8.33
CA ASP A 204 42.57 12.66 -8.64
C ASP A 204 43.71 11.65 -8.81
N SER A 205 44.97 12.13 -8.87
CA SER A 205 46.17 11.32 -9.08
C SER A 205 46.47 10.30 -7.97
N SER A 206 45.68 10.25 -6.88
CA SER A 206 45.81 9.24 -5.84
C SER A 206 44.98 7.97 -6.13
N ALA A 207 44.16 8.01 -7.18
CA ALA A 207 43.35 6.84 -7.59
C ALA A 207 44.25 5.78 -8.22
N GLY A 208 43.92 4.50 -7.94
CA GLY A 208 44.71 3.37 -8.43
C GLY A 208 44.72 3.21 -9.95
N ASP A 209 43.65 3.65 -10.64
CA ASP A 209 43.49 3.63 -12.10
C ASP A 209 43.93 4.95 -12.81
N TYR A 210 44.47 5.91 -12.04
CA TYR A 210 44.87 7.22 -12.63
C TYR A 210 45.98 7.11 -13.66
N GLN A 211 47.00 6.25 -13.42
CA GLN A 211 48.09 6.03 -14.33
C GLN A 211 47.59 5.39 -15.63
N GLU A 212 46.63 4.47 -15.56
CA GLU A 212 46.05 3.84 -16.75
C GLU A 212 45.29 4.84 -17.65
N TRP A 213 44.61 5.79 -17.03
CA TRP A 213 44.02 6.91 -17.76
C TRP A 213 45.07 7.74 -18.50
N LEU A 214 46.17 8.07 -17.85
CA LEU A 214 47.29 8.81 -18.52
C LEU A 214 47.89 8.00 -19.65
N ASP A 215 48.11 6.70 -19.45
CA ASP A 215 48.71 5.79 -20.44
C ASP A 215 47.77 5.52 -21.63
N SER A 216 46.46 5.67 -21.45
CA SER A 216 45.47 5.55 -22.52
C SER A 216 45.57 6.67 -23.58
N ASN A 217 46.25 7.77 -23.25
CA ASN A 217 46.46 8.92 -24.11
C ASN A 217 45.19 9.44 -24.80
N THR A 218 44.05 9.36 -24.07
CA THR A 218 42.74 9.82 -24.52
C THR A 218 42.54 11.30 -24.27
N ASP A 219 41.68 11.96 -25.08
CA ASP A 219 41.26 13.35 -24.86
C ASP A 219 40.14 13.47 -23.82
N MET A 220 39.63 12.35 -23.29
CA MET A 220 38.57 12.32 -22.28
C MET A 220 39.09 12.82 -20.91
N THR A 221 38.22 13.49 -20.17
CA THR A 221 38.48 13.71 -18.74
C THR A 221 38.59 12.40 -18.01
N PHE A 222 39.25 12.36 -16.86
CA PHE A 222 39.35 11.14 -16.05
C PHE A 222 37.96 10.54 -15.69
N GLY A 223 36.99 11.39 -15.36
CA GLY A 223 35.62 10.93 -15.06
C GLY A 223 34.87 10.36 -16.29
N ASP A 224 35.03 11.00 -17.47
CA ASP A 224 34.45 10.51 -18.71
C ASP A 224 35.09 9.19 -19.17
N TRP A 225 36.39 9.04 -18.99
CA TRP A 225 37.10 7.78 -19.26
C TRP A 225 36.59 6.63 -18.39
N ARG A 226 36.38 6.85 -17.10
CA ARG A 226 35.77 5.86 -16.20
C ARG A 226 34.36 5.45 -16.66
N ARG A 227 33.51 6.43 -17.02
CA ARG A 227 32.17 6.16 -17.56
C ARG A 227 32.24 5.37 -18.86
N ALA A 228 33.18 5.72 -19.74
CA ALA A 228 33.39 5.01 -21.01
C ALA A 228 33.80 3.55 -20.80
N ASN A 229 34.59 3.22 -19.75
CA ASN A 229 34.97 1.85 -19.40
C ASN A 229 33.74 1.05 -18.92
N VAL A 230 32.87 1.65 -18.08
CA VAL A 230 31.62 1.00 -17.68
C VAL A 230 30.67 0.80 -18.88
N ASN A 231 30.50 1.83 -19.73
CA ASN A 231 29.67 1.73 -20.94
C ASN A 231 30.19 0.66 -21.91
N ARG A 232 31.51 0.52 -22.03
CA ARG A 232 32.13 -0.55 -22.81
C ARG A 232 31.75 -1.93 -22.30
N MET A 233 31.87 -2.18 -21.01
CA MET A 233 31.48 -3.47 -20.43
C MET A 233 30.01 -3.78 -20.69
N VAL A 234 29.11 -2.81 -20.46
CA VAL A 234 27.68 -3.00 -20.70
C VAL A 234 27.40 -3.34 -22.17
N ARG A 235 28.06 -2.66 -23.10
CA ARG A 235 27.93 -2.90 -24.54
C ARG A 235 28.46 -4.28 -24.95
N GLU A 236 29.63 -4.69 -24.44
CA GLU A 236 30.21 -6.01 -24.78
C GLU A 236 29.35 -7.16 -24.24
N VAL A 237 28.80 -7.02 -23.02
CA VAL A 237 27.85 -8.00 -22.48
C VAL A 237 26.57 -8.06 -23.31
N TYR A 238 25.99 -6.91 -23.68
CA TYR A 238 24.83 -6.89 -24.57
C TYR A 238 25.09 -7.54 -25.92
N ASN A 239 26.23 -7.22 -26.56
CA ASN A 239 26.63 -7.81 -27.84
C ASN A 239 26.80 -9.33 -27.73
N MET A 240 27.40 -9.81 -26.64
CA MET A 240 27.54 -11.24 -26.36
C MET A 240 26.18 -11.91 -26.21
N ILE A 241 25.25 -11.30 -25.45
CA ILE A 241 23.87 -11.80 -25.30
C ILE A 241 23.19 -11.89 -26.66
N GLN A 242 23.23 -10.81 -27.48
CA GLN A 242 22.62 -10.82 -28.81
C GLN A 242 23.20 -11.89 -29.74
N ALA A 243 24.49 -12.21 -29.60
CA ALA A 243 25.16 -13.24 -30.40
C ALA A 243 24.89 -14.67 -29.91
N THR A 244 24.60 -14.88 -28.62
CA THR A 244 24.53 -16.20 -27.98
C THR A 244 23.09 -16.64 -27.71
N ARG A 245 22.33 -15.80 -27.00
CA ARG A 245 20.94 -16.01 -26.57
C ARG A 245 20.17 -14.66 -26.66
N PRO A 246 19.76 -14.24 -27.88
CA PRO A 246 19.09 -12.96 -28.09
C PRO A 246 17.74 -12.85 -27.35
N ASP A 247 17.17 -13.97 -26.94
CA ASP A 247 15.96 -14.08 -26.12
C ASP A 247 16.16 -13.63 -24.68
N ILE A 248 17.38 -13.61 -24.16
CA ILE A 248 17.66 -13.14 -22.79
C ILE A 248 17.40 -11.65 -22.67
N ARG A 249 16.62 -11.28 -21.63
CA ARG A 249 16.35 -9.91 -21.27
C ARG A 249 17.50 -9.35 -20.43
N PHE A 250 18.12 -8.25 -20.87
CA PHE A 250 19.22 -7.62 -20.13
C PHE A 250 18.80 -6.27 -19.56
N GLY A 251 18.89 -6.11 -18.25
CA GLY A 251 18.56 -4.89 -17.53
C GLY A 251 19.63 -4.44 -16.55
N ILE A 252 19.56 -3.17 -16.19
CA ILE A 252 20.40 -2.57 -15.14
C ILE A 252 19.50 -1.79 -14.17
N SER A 253 19.79 -1.91 -12.88
CA SER A 253 19.08 -1.20 -11.81
C SER A 253 19.98 -0.11 -11.22
N PRO A 254 20.05 1.07 -11.84
CA PRO A 254 20.83 2.20 -11.35
C PRO A 254 20.14 2.91 -10.19
N ALA A 255 20.80 3.87 -9.54
CA ALA A 255 20.14 4.78 -8.60
C ALA A 255 18.93 5.46 -9.25
N GLY A 256 17.91 5.79 -8.44
CA GLY A 256 16.64 6.34 -8.93
C GLY A 256 16.74 7.74 -9.59
N VAL A 257 17.84 8.45 -9.37
CA VAL A 257 18.10 9.79 -9.92
C VAL A 257 19.28 9.73 -10.87
N ALA A 258 19.05 9.98 -12.15
CA ALA A 258 20.14 10.19 -13.11
C ALA A 258 20.91 11.46 -12.78
N GLY A 259 22.22 11.47 -13.04
CA GLY A 259 23.12 12.56 -12.68
C GLY A 259 22.68 13.92 -13.24
N THR A 260 22.70 14.94 -12.38
CA THR A 260 22.37 16.32 -12.78
C THR A 260 23.34 16.84 -13.84
N SER A 261 24.60 16.41 -13.80
CA SER A 261 25.67 16.74 -14.75
C SER A 261 25.69 15.85 -15.99
N ALA A 262 24.93 14.75 -16.01
CA ALA A 262 24.89 13.82 -17.14
C ALA A 262 24.36 14.49 -18.41
N PRO A 263 24.81 14.06 -19.61
CA PRO A 263 24.18 14.46 -20.87
C PRO A 263 22.69 14.10 -20.84
N ASN A 264 21.82 15.04 -21.20
CA ASN A 264 20.36 14.84 -21.16
C ASN A 264 19.74 14.54 -22.54
N TYR A 265 20.52 14.52 -23.59
CA TYR A 265 20.07 14.22 -24.95
C TYR A 265 18.89 15.09 -25.46
N GLY A 266 18.74 16.30 -24.91
CA GLY A 266 17.61 17.20 -25.21
C GLY A 266 16.36 16.97 -24.35
N LEU A 267 16.37 15.97 -23.43
CA LEU A 267 15.30 15.71 -22.51
C LEU A 267 15.30 16.70 -21.32
N PRO A 268 14.16 16.89 -20.64
CA PRO A 268 14.15 17.60 -19.36
C PRO A 268 15.10 16.95 -18.35
N ARG A 269 15.64 17.74 -17.44
CA ARG A 269 16.43 17.19 -16.32
C ARG A 269 15.56 16.41 -15.35
N CYS A 270 16.16 15.40 -14.68
CA CYS A 270 15.48 14.68 -13.61
C CYS A 270 14.98 15.67 -12.54
N PRO A 271 13.73 15.54 -12.05
CA PRO A 271 13.14 16.48 -11.10
C PRO A 271 13.80 16.44 -9.70
N ALA A 272 14.58 15.39 -9.41
CA ALA A 272 15.43 15.31 -8.21
C ALA A 272 16.90 15.44 -8.59
N GLY A 273 17.67 16.21 -7.81
CA GLY A 273 19.08 16.47 -8.08
C GLY A 273 20.02 15.54 -7.29
N SER A 274 20.87 14.80 -7.99
CA SER A 274 22.00 14.07 -7.40
C SER A 274 23.00 13.79 -8.52
N ASP A 275 24.28 13.92 -8.23
CA ASP A 275 25.38 13.53 -9.14
C ASP A 275 26.13 12.28 -8.65
N TRP A 276 25.67 11.65 -7.60
CA TRP A 276 26.30 10.46 -7.03
C TRP A 276 26.51 9.37 -8.08
N GLN A 277 25.47 9.01 -8.82
CA GLN A 277 25.54 8.00 -9.88
C GLN A 277 26.55 8.36 -10.97
N TYR A 278 26.50 9.59 -11.46
CA TYR A 278 27.31 10.03 -12.60
C TYR A 278 28.77 10.35 -12.22
N ASN A 279 28.99 11.05 -11.10
CA ASN A 279 30.30 11.57 -10.72
C ASN A 279 31.01 10.78 -9.62
N THR A 280 30.34 9.93 -8.85
CA THR A 280 30.96 9.16 -7.76
C THR A 280 31.20 7.70 -8.16
N ILE A 281 30.20 7.03 -8.71
CA ILE A 281 30.32 5.64 -9.17
C ILE A 281 30.49 5.51 -10.69
N TYR A 282 30.58 6.63 -11.40
CA TYR A 282 30.87 6.74 -12.84
C TYR A 282 29.95 5.87 -13.72
N SER A 283 28.67 5.93 -13.46
CA SER A 283 27.61 5.17 -14.14
C SER A 283 26.71 6.12 -14.93
N ASP A 284 26.47 5.81 -16.22
CA ASP A 284 25.69 6.65 -17.13
C ASP A 284 24.50 5.89 -17.75
N PRO A 285 23.38 5.81 -17.03
CA PRO A 285 22.22 5.06 -17.50
C PRO A 285 21.60 5.63 -18.79
N LEU A 286 21.72 6.95 -19.05
CA LEU A 286 21.21 7.55 -20.26
C LEU A 286 22.06 7.16 -21.47
N ALA A 287 23.37 6.97 -21.30
CA ALA A 287 24.23 6.46 -22.35
C ALA A 287 23.86 5.03 -22.75
N TRP A 288 23.58 4.14 -21.80
CA TRP A 288 23.16 2.77 -22.11
C TRP A 288 21.84 2.71 -22.88
N LEU A 289 20.87 3.56 -22.50
CA LEU A 289 19.60 3.70 -23.21
C LEU A 289 19.80 4.29 -24.62
N ASN A 290 20.62 5.32 -24.75
CA ASN A 290 20.94 5.95 -26.04
C ASN A 290 21.66 4.99 -26.98
N GLU A 291 22.62 4.18 -26.48
CA GLU A 291 23.34 3.16 -27.25
C GLU A 291 22.50 1.89 -27.47
N LYS A 292 21.32 1.80 -26.83
CA LYS A 292 20.42 0.64 -26.86
C LYS A 292 21.12 -0.66 -26.43
N THR A 293 22.00 -0.58 -25.43
CA THR A 293 22.79 -1.70 -24.90
C THR A 293 22.16 -2.38 -23.67
N ILE A 294 20.91 -2.06 -23.40
CA ILE A 294 20.04 -2.72 -22.41
C ILE A 294 18.64 -2.87 -22.99
N ASP A 295 17.87 -3.85 -22.50
CA ASP A 295 16.48 -4.05 -22.89
C ASP A 295 15.53 -3.26 -21.97
N TYR A 296 15.87 -3.11 -20.69
CA TYR A 296 15.11 -2.31 -19.73
C TYR A 296 16.02 -1.64 -18.71
N ILE A 297 15.49 -0.58 -18.12
CA ILE A 297 16.12 0.06 -16.98
C ILE A 297 15.21 -0.06 -15.76
N SER A 298 15.83 -0.31 -14.57
CA SER A 298 15.13 -0.48 -13.32
C SER A 298 15.64 0.50 -12.25
N PRO A 299 15.34 1.81 -12.38
CA PRO A 299 15.85 2.80 -11.45
C PRO A 299 15.34 2.54 -10.02
N GLN A 300 16.23 2.63 -9.03
CA GLN A 300 15.95 2.43 -7.61
C GLN A 300 15.29 3.69 -7.03
N VAL A 301 14.01 3.88 -7.30
CA VAL A 301 13.23 5.03 -6.82
C VAL A 301 12.75 4.74 -5.39
N TYR A 302 13.69 4.81 -4.42
CA TYR A 302 13.49 4.39 -3.03
C TYR A 302 12.94 5.52 -2.14
N TRP A 303 12.08 6.37 -2.67
CA TRP A 303 11.43 7.47 -1.96
C TRP A 303 9.92 7.40 -2.16
N LYS A 304 9.18 7.77 -1.09
CA LYS A 304 7.71 7.77 -1.11
C LYS A 304 7.13 8.87 -2.01
N ILE A 305 5.87 8.70 -2.40
CA ILE A 305 5.06 9.74 -3.03
C ILE A 305 4.99 10.94 -2.10
N GLY A 306 5.23 12.15 -2.63
CA GLY A 306 5.25 13.40 -1.87
C GLY A 306 6.54 13.67 -1.08
N ALA A 307 7.56 12.79 -1.11
CA ALA A 307 8.85 13.04 -0.49
C ALA A 307 9.65 14.15 -1.21
N THR A 308 10.79 14.57 -0.65
CA THR A 308 11.67 15.58 -1.30
C THR A 308 12.18 15.10 -2.66
N ALA A 309 12.62 13.83 -2.76
CA ALA A 309 12.82 13.14 -4.03
C ALA A 309 11.51 12.36 -4.29
N ASP A 310 10.57 13.02 -4.95
CA ASP A 310 9.18 12.59 -5.04
C ASP A 310 8.99 11.51 -6.10
N TYR A 311 8.56 10.31 -5.68
CA TYR A 311 8.26 9.18 -6.57
C TYR A 311 7.34 9.60 -7.72
N SER A 312 6.27 10.37 -7.41
CA SER A 312 5.26 10.81 -8.38
C SER A 312 5.79 11.78 -9.44
N LYS A 313 7.01 12.29 -9.29
CA LYS A 313 7.70 13.15 -10.28
C LYS A 313 8.82 12.44 -10.99
N ILE A 314 9.53 11.55 -10.26
CA ILE A 314 10.70 10.83 -10.80
C ILE A 314 10.26 9.76 -11.81
N VAL A 315 9.23 8.97 -11.50
CA VAL A 315 8.74 7.91 -12.38
C VAL A 315 8.22 8.43 -13.73
N PRO A 316 7.37 9.49 -13.79
CA PRO A 316 6.98 10.09 -15.06
C PRO A 316 8.17 10.58 -15.89
N TRP A 317 9.22 11.07 -15.24
CA TRP A 317 10.45 11.48 -15.94
C TRP A 317 11.18 10.27 -16.52
N TRP A 318 11.34 9.17 -15.77
CA TRP A 318 11.94 7.94 -16.31
C TRP A 318 11.10 7.35 -17.44
N ASN A 319 9.76 7.42 -17.35
CA ASN A 319 8.89 7.01 -18.45
C ASN A 319 9.17 7.82 -19.74
N LEU A 320 9.27 9.15 -19.61
CA LEU A 320 9.63 10.02 -20.75
C LEU A 320 10.99 9.65 -21.34
N VAL A 321 11.98 9.32 -20.50
CA VAL A 321 13.31 8.86 -20.94
C VAL A 321 13.22 7.55 -21.69
N CYS A 322 12.49 6.58 -21.15
CA CYS A 322 12.32 5.26 -21.75
C CYS A 322 11.53 5.31 -23.06
N GLU A 323 10.49 6.14 -23.13
CA GLU A 323 9.75 6.45 -24.37
C GLU A 323 10.67 7.02 -25.45
N TYR A 324 11.51 8.01 -25.08
CA TYR A 324 12.44 8.64 -26.03
C TYR A 324 13.47 7.66 -26.62
N PHE A 325 13.97 6.72 -25.79
CA PHE A 325 14.98 5.74 -26.21
C PHE A 325 14.39 4.40 -26.67
N ASP A 326 13.07 4.20 -26.56
CA ASP A 326 12.37 2.98 -26.92
C ASP A 326 12.93 1.76 -26.16
N ARG A 327 12.90 1.84 -24.80
CA ARG A 327 13.29 0.77 -23.87
C ARG A 327 12.36 0.73 -22.68
N GLN A 328 12.20 -0.44 -22.08
CA GLN A 328 11.23 -0.66 -20.99
C GLN A 328 11.69 -0.06 -19.67
N LEU A 329 10.70 0.37 -18.88
CA LEU A 329 10.87 0.86 -17.52
C LEU A 329 10.23 -0.14 -16.53
N PHE A 330 11.06 -0.74 -15.66
CA PHE A 330 10.59 -1.54 -14.53
C PHE A 330 11.14 -0.94 -13.24
N VAL A 331 10.33 -0.16 -12.53
CA VAL A 331 10.80 0.60 -11.37
C VAL A 331 11.16 -0.32 -10.21
N SER A 332 12.33 -0.11 -9.60
CA SER A 332 12.71 -0.76 -8.34
C SER A 332 12.13 0.03 -7.16
N ASN A 333 11.36 -0.67 -6.29
CA ASN A 333 10.67 -0.13 -5.13
C ASN A 333 11.30 -0.65 -3.84
N SER A 334 11.69 0.23 -2.90
CA SER A 334 12.21 -0.22 -1.59
C SER A 334 11.08 -0.45 -0.61
N ILE A 335 10.97 -1.69 -0.17
CA ILE A 335 10.05 -2.12 0.90
C ILE A 335 10.80 -2.49 2.18
N SER A 336 12.09 -2.15 2.28
CA SER A 336 12.96 -2.53 3.41
C SER A 336 12.59 -1.87 4.74
N GLY A 337 11.78 -0.81 4.71
CA GLY A 337 11.23 -0.15 5.90
C GLY A 337 10.02 -0.85 6.52
N LEU A 338 9.43 -1.83 5.83
CA LEU A 338 8.28 -2.58 6.36
C LEU A 338 8.70 -3.53 7.49
N GLY A 339 7.85 -3.65 8.50
CA GLY A 339 8.06 -4.49 9.65
C GLY A 339 6.80 -4.69 10.49
N SER A 340 6.95 -5.23 11.70
CA SER A 340 5.82 -5.55 12.61
C SER A 340 4.98 -4.34 13.04
N THR A 341 5.46 -3.11 12.82
CA THR A 341 4.75 -1.87 13.14
C THR A 341 4.13 -1.20 11.91
N SER A 342 4.31 -1.77 10.71
CA SER A 342 3.71 -1.22 9.47
C SER A 342 2.19 -1.28 9.51
N THR A 343 1.54 -0.27 8.93
CA THR A 343 0.08 -0.12 8.87
C THR A 343 -0.45 -0.45 7.48
N GLU A 344 -1.77 -0.52 7.30
CA GLU A 344 -2.39 -0.64 5.98
C GLU A 344 -2.04 0.56 5.09
N LEU A 345 -1.91 1.76 5.65
CA LEU A 345 -1.46 2.95 4.92
C LEU A 345 -0.04 2.83 4.36
N ASP A 346 0.85 2.10 5.06
CA ASP A 346 2.19 1.81 4.51
C ASP A 346 2.12 0.84 3.33
N HIS A 347 1.17 -0.09 3.31
CA HIS A 347 0.92 -0.99 2.18
C HIS A 347 0.25 -0.25 1.02
N GLU A 348 -0.66 0.67 1.30
CA GLU A 348 -1.34 1.49 0.29
C GLU A 348 -0.36 2.38 -0.50
N GLU A 349 0.68 2.90 0.14
CA GLU A 349 1.77 3.60 -0.55
C GLU A 349 2.30 2.77 -1.73
N TYR A 350 2.61 1.48 -1.50
CA TYR A 350 3.15 0.62 -2.56
C TYR A 350 2.10 0.25 -3.62
N ALA A 351 0.83 0.14 -3.25
CA ALA A 351 -0.24 -0.03 -4.22
C ALA A 351 -0.38 1.20 -5.13
N ASN A 352 -0.24 2.40 -4.55
CA ASN A 352 -0.26 3.66 -5.28
C ASN A 352 0.99 3.82 -6.17
N GLU A 353 2.18 3.40 -5.70
CA GLU A 353 3.40 3.35 -6.53
C GLU A 353 3.22 2.43 -7.74
N VAL A 354 2.64 1.23 -7.54
CA VAL A 354 2.32 0.31 -8.65
C VAL A 354 1.34 0.95 -9.64
N GLN A 355 0.28 1.61 -9.15
CA GLN A 355 -0.68 2.28 -10.03
C GLN A 355 -0.01 3.43 -10.80
N LEU A 356 0.85 4.19 -10.16
CA LEU A 356 1.58 5.27 -10.80
C LEU A 356 2.53 4.76 -11.90
N ASN A 357 3.17 3.58 -11.69
CA ASN A 357 3.95 2.93 -12.74
C ASN A 357 3.07 2.55 -13.94
N ARG A 358 1.81 2.13 -13.72
CA ARG A 358 0.85 1.82 -14.78
C ARG A 358 0.39 3.07 -15.53
N ASP A 359 0.10 4.14 -14.81
CA ASP A 359 -0.36 5.42 -15.37
C ASP A 359 0.72 6.09 -16.22
N HIS A 360 1.99 5.78 -15.93
CA HIS A 360 3.17 6.31 -16.62
C HIS A 360 3.98 5.19 -17.30
N SER A 361 3.30 4.35 -18.08
CA SER A 361 3.93 3.34 -18.95
C SER A 361 3.59 3.65 -20.39
N PHE A 362 4.56 4.16 -21.15
CA PHE A 362 4.38 4.63 -22.53
C PHE A 362 3.96 3.52 -23.50
N ASP A 363 4.38 2.28 -23.23
CA ASP A 363 4.08 1.09 -24.02
C ASP A 363 2.93 0.23 -23.45
N GLY A 364 2.30 0.69 -22.35
CA GLY A 364 1.27 -0.06 -21.65
C GLY A 364 1.77 -1.35 -20.98
N ALA A 365 3.09 -1.46 -20.78
CA ALA A 365 3.78 -2.63 -20.23
C ALA A 365 4.60 -2.26 -18.98
N PRO A 366 3.95 -1.86 -17.87
CA PRO A 366 4.60 -1.38 -16.66
C PRO A 366 5.38 -2.50 -15.95
N GLY A 367 6.23 -2.11 -14.99
CA GLY A 367 6.92 -3.07 -14.14
C GLY A 367 7.27 -2.50 -12.77
N ALA A 368 7.27 -3.39 -11.77
CA ALA A 368 7.71 -3.11 -10.42
C ALA A 368 8.60 -4.26 -9.91
N ILE A 369 9.75 -3.92 -9.32
CA ILE A 369 10.69 -4.87 -8.74
C ILE A 369 10.92 -4.49 -7.27
N PHE A 370 10.46 -5.33 -6.34
CA PHE A 370 10.46 -5.01 -4.91
C PHE A 370 11.76 -5.44 -4.21
N TYR A 371 12.47 -4.50 -3.62
CA TYR A 371 13.64 -4.76 -2.79
C TYR A 371 13.25 -4.74 -1.30
N SER A 372 13.24 -5.90 -0.62
CA SER A 372 13.58 -7.23 -1.09
C SER A 372 12.53 -8.26 -0.67
N CYS A 373 12.63 -9.46 -1.21
CA CYS A 373 11.63 -10.52 -1.10
C CYS A 373 11.16 -10.82 0.34
N LYS A 374 12.06 -10.82 1.33
CA LYS A 374 11.69 -11.09 2.74
C LYS A 374 10.68 -10.11 3.32
N TYR A 375 10.69 -8.85 2.85
CA TYR A 375 9.80 -7.82 3.38
C TYR A 375 8.38 -7.90 2.81
N LEU A 376 8.17 -8.66 1.74
CA LEU A 376 6.83 -8.96 1.23
C LEU A 376 6.01 -9.79 2.23
N TYR A 377 6.65 -10.50 3.17
CA TYR A 377 6.04 -11.46 4.10
C TYR A 377 6.25 -11.12 5.58
N ARG A 378 6.98 -10.05 5.92
CA ARG A 378 7.35 -9.71 7.30
C ARG A 378 6.48 -8.61 7.88
N THR A 379 5.25 -8.91 8.22
CA THR A 379 4.32 -7.93 8.78
C THR A 379 3.76 -8.29 10.17
N GLY A 380 4.36 -9.28 10.84
CA GLY A 380 3.89 -9.73 12.15
C GLY A 380 2.48 -10.35 12.07
N ASN A 381 1.53 -9.83 12.86
CA ASN A 381 0.13 -10.32 12.88
C ASN A 381 -0.79 -9.63 11.85
N ARG A 382 -0.23 -8.87 10.93
CA ARG A 382 -0.99 -8.10 9.93
C ARG A 382 -0.95 -8.78 8.56
N GLU A 383 -1.80 -8.30 7.65
CA GLU A 383 -1.78 -8.71 6.25
C GLU A 383 -0.38 -8.48 5.63
N GLU A 384 0.18 -9.47 4.95
CA GLU A 384 1.45 -9.36 4.24
C GLU A 384 1.30 -8.42 3.04
N LEU A 385 2.35 -7.62 2.72
CA LEU A 385 2.30 -6.72 1.57
C LEU A 385 1.97 -7.46 0.27
N ALA A 386 2.53 -8.65 0.05
CA ALA A 386 2.23 -9.45 -1.14
C ALA A 386 0.73 -9.75 -1.26
N THR A 387 0.08 -10.12 -0.14
CA THR A 387 -1.36 -10.39 -0.09
C THR A 387 -2.17 -9.11 -0.30
N TYR A 388 -1.75 -8.00 0.30
CA TYR A 388 -2.36 -6.69 0.06
C TYR A 388 -2.32 -6.28 -1.42
N LEU A 389 -1.16 -6.43 -2.07
CA LEU A 389 -1.01 -6.14 -3.49
C LEU A 389 -1.89 -7.05 -4.34
N LYS A 390 -1.98 -8.35 -4.02
CA LYS A 390 -2.92 -9.26 -4.71
C LYS A 390 -4.36 -8.76 -4.62
N ARG A 391 -4.80 -8.31 -3.46
CA ARG A 391 -6.15 -7.83 -3.22
C ARG A 391 -6.44 -6.50 -3.91
N LYS A 392 -5.44 -5.62 -4.05
CA LYS A 392 -5.61 -4.24 -4.55
C LYS A 392 -5.17 -4.05 -6.01
N THR A 393 -3.97 -4.49 -6.35
CA THR A 393 -3.33 -4.17 -7.65
C THR A 393 -3.01 -5.40 -8.49
N PHE A 394 -2.53 -6.49 -7.90
CA PHE A 394 -2.18 -7.72 -8.61
C PHE A 394 -3.31 -8.74 -8.60
N THR A 395 -4.54 -8.27 -8.79
CA THR A 395 -5.77 -9.07 -8.61
C THR A 395 -5.89 -10.25 -9.59
N ARG A 396 -5.13 -10.24 -10.69
CA ARG A 396 -5.08 -11.27 -11.72
C ARG A 396 -3.65 -11.55 -12.15
N PRO A 397 -3.35 -12.74 -12.73
CA PRO A 397 -2.08 -13.00 -13.40
C PRO A 397 -1.81 -11.97 -14.49
N ALA A 398 -0.53 -11.79 -14.81
CA ALA A 398 -0.08 -10.96 -15.93
C ALA A 398 1.09 -11.64 -16.64
N LEU A 399 1.17 -11.47 -17.96
CA LEU A 399 2.35 -11.81 -18.73
C LEU A 399 3.45 -10.78 -18.47
N PRO A 400 4.73 -11.15 -18.47
CA PRO A 400 5.80 -10.17 -18.62
C PRO A 400 5.63 -9.36 -19.92
N PRO A 401 6.12 -8.12 -19.98
CA PRO A 401 6.08 -7.31 -21.19
C PRO A 401 6.88 -7.92 -22.34
N ALA A 402 6.34 -7.96 -23.54
CA ALA A 402 7.10 -8.36 -24.73
C ALA A 402 8.21 -7.35 -25.06
N MET A 403 9.28 -7.78 -25.72
CA MET A 403 10.37 -6.94 -26.22
C MET A 403 10.16 -6.65 -27.72
N PRO A 404 9.44 -5.56 -28.10
CA PRO A 404 9.05 -5.33 -29.50
C PRO A 404 10.21 -5.10 -30.47
N TRP A 405 11.41 -4.74 -29.95
CA TRP A 405 12.64 -4.61 -30.75
C TRP A 405 13.33 -5.95 -31.01
N LYS A 406 12.85 -7.06 -30.40
CA LYS A 406 13.30 -8.42 -30.65
C LYS A 406 12.16 -9.20 -31.32
N PRO A 407 12.16 -9.34 -32.64
CA PRO A 407 11.08 -10.04 -33.34
C PRO A 407 11.04 -11.50 -32.97
N GLY A 408 9.86 -11.97 -32.53
CA GLY A 408 9.62 -13.38 -32.27
C GLY A 408 9.48 -14.18 -33.57
N VAL A 409 9.63 -15.49 -33.41
CA VAL A 409 9.33 -16.45 -34.48
C VAL A 409 7.98 -17.09 -34.16
N ASP A 410 7.00 -16.93 -35.04
CA ASP A 410 5.69 -17.58 -34.89
C ASP A 410 5.83 -19.09 -35.09
N PRO A 411 5.56 -19.92 -34.06
CA PRO A 411 5.67 -21.38 -34.17
C PRO A 411 4.42 -22.00 -34.79
N GLY A 412 3.38 -21.23 -35.05
CA GLY A 412 2.04 -21.67 -35.34
C GLY A 412 1.20 -21.91 -34.06
N VAL A 413 0.09 -22.60 -34.21
CA VAL A 413 -0.84 -22.88 -33.12
C VAL A 413 -0.55 -24.24 -32.47
N VAL A 414 -0.81 -24.40 -31.17
CA VAL A 414 -0.70 -25.70 -30.50
C VAL A 414 -1.71 -26.68 -31.09
N THR A 415 -1.40 -27.98 -31.07
CA THR A 415 -2.25 -29.03 -31.61
C THR A 415 -2.67 -30.01 -30.52
N ASN A 416 -3.71 -30.82 -30.78
CA ASN A 416 -4.25 -31.84 -29.87
C ASN A 416 -4.55 -31.29 -28.47
N LEU A 417 -5.12 -30.07 -28.41
CA LEU A 417 -5.59 -29.51 -27.14
C LEU A 417 -6.81 -30.28 -26.66
N THR A 418 -6.71 -30.91 -25.49
CA THR A 418 -7.75 -31.72 -24.85
C THR A 418 -7.85 -31.41 -23.37
N SER A 419 -8.97 -31.74 -22.74
CA SER A 419 -9.17 -31.73 -21.31
C SER A 419 -9.64 -33.08 -20.81
N GLN A 420 -9.00 -33.56 -19.73
CA GLN A 420 -9.47 -34.75 -19.01
C GLN A 420 -9.21 -34.53 -17.49
N ASP A 421 -10.23 -34.80 -16.70
CA ASP A 421 -10.17 -34.61 -15.23
C ASP A 421 -9.69 -33.20 -14.85
N HIS A 422 -10.15 -32.18 -15.57
CA HIS A 422 -9.76 -30.78 -15.45
C HIS A 422 -8.25 -30.48 -15.67
N VAL A 423 -7.57 -31.33 -16.43
CA VAL A 423 -6.21 -31.09 -16.88
C VAL A 423 -6.20 -30.87 -18.39
N LEU A 424 -5.81 -29.68 -18.82
CA LEU A 424 -5.54 -29.36 -20.22
C LEU A 424 -4.21 -30.01 -20.62
N THR A 425 -4.16 -30.61 -21.81
CA THR A 425 -2.92 -31.11 -22.43
C THR A 425 -2.90 -30.76 -23.91
N TRP A 426 -1.70 -30.52 -24.45
CA TRP A 426 -1.51 -30.21 -25.88
C TRP A 426 -0.14 -30.61 -26.39
N ASN A 427 0.03 -30.66 -27.70
CA ASN A 427 1.32 -30.72 -28.33
C ASN A 427 1.85 -29.29 -28.50
N GLY A 428 2.97 -28.99 -27.86
CA GLY A 428 3.59 -27.67 -27.86
C GLY A 428 4.86 -27.59 -28.69
N PHE A 429 5.69 -26.61 -28.40
CA PHE A 429 6.93 -26.29 -29.09
C PHE A 429 8.09 -26.20 -28.08
N ASP A 430 9.30 -26.56 -28.53
CA ASP A 430 10.51 -26.42 -27.71
C ASP A 430 10.82 -24.95 -27.48
N ASN A 431 11.23 -24.59 -26.27
CA ASN A 431 11.59 -23.24 -25.83
C ASN A 431 10.46 -22.21 -25.84
N TYR A 432 9.19 -22.64 -25.72
CA TYR A 432 8.02 -21.80 -25.57
C TYR A 432 7.40 -21.99 -24.18
N LYS A 433 6.75 -20.94 -23.71
CA LYS A 433 5.78 -20.98 -22.62
C LYS A 433 4.37 -20.75 -23.20
N TYR A 434 3.34 -20.90 -22.39
CA TYR A 434 1.96 -20.84 -22.87
C TYR A 434 1.14 -19.96 -21.96
N SER A 435 0.38 -19.02 -22.53
CA SER A 435 -0.69 -18.31 -21.84
C SER A 435 -1.98 -19.09 -21.97
N ILE A 436 -2.63 -19.31 -20.82
CA ILE A 436 -3.87 -20.08 -20.70
C ILE A 436 -5.01 -19.12 -20.41
N TYR A 437 -6.07 -19.22 -21.19
CA TYR A 437 -7.25 -18.40 -21.02
C TYR A 437 -8.47 -19.24 -20.66
N ALA A 438 -9.28 -18.75 -19.73
CA ALA A 438 -10.63 -19.21 -19.46
C ALA A 438 -11.61 -18.16 -19.97
N VAL A 439 -12.26 -18.46 -21.08
CA VAL A 439 -13.18 -17.54 -21.77
C VAL A 439 -14.61 -17.94 -21.41
N PRO A 440 -15.43 -17.02 -20.90
CA PRO A 440 -16.81 -17.35 -20.57
C PRO A 440 -17.55 -17.90 -21.78
N ASN A 441 -18.34 -18.98 -21.60
CA ASN A 441 -19.10 -19.60 -22.67
C ASN A 441 -20.13 -18.65 -23.32
N SER A 442 -20.37 -17.48 -22.71
CA SER A 442 -21.21 -16.41 -23.30
C SER A 442 -20.48 -15.57 -24.36
N VAL A 443 -19.16 -15.68 -24.48
CA VAL A 443 -18.32 -14.94 -25.42
C VAL A 443 -18.03 -15.87 -26.60
N ALA A 444 -18.41 -15.46 -27.81
CA ALA A 444 -18.12 -16.28 -29.02
C ALA A 444 -16.59 -16.26 -29.28
N PRO A 445 -16.01 -17.35 -29.81
CA PRO A 445 -14.59 -17.44 -30.11
C PRO A 445 -14.05 -16.30 -30.98
N GLU A 446 -14.89 -15.81 -31.91
CA GLU A 446 -14.54 -14.70 -32.81
C GLU A 446 -14.50 -13.33 -32.08
N GLN A 447 -15.09 -13.27 -30.87
CA GLN A 447 -15.07 -12.07 -30.00
C GLN A 447 -14.02 -12.17 -28.91
N PHE A 448 -13.24 -13.25 -28.86
CA PHE A 448 -12.22 -13.46 -27.86
C PHE A 448 -11.13 -12.37 -27.97
N ALA A 449 -10.95 -11.66 -26.88
CA ALA A 449 -9.82 -10.75 -26.69
C ALA A 449 -8.78 -11.40 -25.78
N LYS A 450 -7.51 -11.32 -26.14
CA LYS A 450 -6.39 -11.73 -25.26
C LYS A 450 -6.22 -10.68 -24.16
N ASP A 451 -7.21 -10.56 -23.27
CA ASP A 451 -7.27 -9.54 -22.21
C ASP A 451 -6.83 -10.09 -20.84
N ALA A 452 -6.71 -9.18 -19.86
CA ALA A 452 -6.34 -9.54 -18.50
C ALA A 452 -7.45 -10.32 -17.78
N GLU A 453 -8.72 -10.13 -18.16
CA GLU A 453 -9.86 -10.75 -17.49
C GLU A 453 -9.96 -12.23 -17.77
N SER A 454 -9.65 -12.60 -19.01
CA SER A 454 -9.70 -13.99 -19.47
C SER A 454 -8.40 -14.75 -19.19
N LEU A 455 -7.28 -14.06 -18.88
CA LEU A 455 -5.98 -14.69 -18.60
C LEU A 455 -6.05 -15.47 -17.28
N LEU A 456 -5.92 -16.80 -17.37
CA LEU A 456 -5.97 -17.70 -16.23
C LEU A 456 -4.60 -17.92 -15.60
N ASP A 457 -3.58 -18.19 -16.43
CA ASP A 457 -2.20 -18.35 -15.99
C ASP A 457 -1.21 -18.40 -17.16
N VAL A 458 0.09 -18.55 -16.82
CA VAL A 458 1.19 -18.83 -17.74
C VAL A 458 1.91 -20.08 -17.25
N CYS A 459 2.30 -20.99 -18.16
CA CYS A 459 3.07 -22.18 -17.82
C CYS A 459 4.14 -22.49 -18.88
N TYR A 460 5.19 -23.21 -18.48
CA TYR A 460 6.27 -23.70 -19.35
C TYR A 460 6.05 -25.15 -19.79
N SER A 461 5.07 -25.84 -19.20
CA SER A 461 4.71 -27.22 -19.55
C SER A 461 3.64 -27.27 -20.62
N THR A 462 3.47 -28.40 -21.27
CA THR A 462 2.38 -28.68 -22.22
C THR A 462 1.15 -29.31 -21.55
N SER A 463 1.03 -29.09 -20.25
CA SER A 463 -0.14 -29.46 -19.44
C SER A 463 -0.41 -28.41 -18.38
N PHE A 464 -1.71 -28.21 -18.05
CA PHE A 464 -2.15 -27.24 -17.07
C PHE A 464 -3.38 -27.73 -16.30
N THR A 465 -3.33 -27.75 -14.98
CA THR A 465 -4.47 -28.11 -14.14
C THR A 465 -5.38 -26.91 -13.98
N ILE A 466 -6.62 -27.00 -14.40
CA ILE A 466 -7.62 -25.93 -14.30
C ILE A 466 -7.98 -25.73 -12.82
N PRO A 467 -7.80 -24.52 -12.25
CA PRO A 467 -8.17 -24.24 -10.88
C PRO A 467 -9.69 -24.30 -10.69
N GLU A 468 -10.14 -24.60 -9.47
CA GLU A 468 -11.57 -24.87 -9.17
C GLU A 468 -12.51 -23.77 -9.62
N ASN A 469 -12.13 -22.52 -9.42
CA ASN A 469 -12.94 -21.35 -9.79
C ASN A 469 -13.04 -21.08 -11.29
N ALA A 470 -12.31 -21.83 -12.11
CA ALA A 470 -12.35 -21.71 -13.59
C ALA A 470 -12.80 -22.98 -14.29
N ARG A 471 -13.25 -24.03 -13.54
CA ARG A 471 -13.64 -25.33 -14.13
C ARG A 471 -14.94 -25.29 -14.88
N PHE A 472 -15.84 -24.38 -14.55
CA PHE A 472 -17.21 -24.36 -15.07
C PHE A 472 -17.54 -23.01 -15.70
N GLY A 473 -18.32 -23.07 -16.80
CA GLY A 473 -18.83 -21.91 -17.52
C GLY A 473 -17.82 -21.26 -18.48
N TYR A 474 -16.69 -21.94 -18.72
CA TYR A 474 -15.63 -21.47 -19.61
C TYR A 474 -15.30 -22.51 -20.68
N TYR A 475 -14.91 -22.05 -21.85
CA TYR A 475 -14.03 -22.78 -22.75
C TYR A 475 -12.62 -22.24 -22.63
N TYR A 476 -11.62 -22.98 -23.14
CA TYR A 476 -10.23 -22.61 -22.92
C TYR A 476 -9.52 -22.26 -24.21
N ALA A 477 -8.60 -21.31 -24.14
CA ALA A 477 -7.68 -21.01 -25.22
C ALA A 477 -6.23 -21.13 -24.73
N VAL A 478 -5.35 -21.68 -25.56
CA VAL A 478 -3.92 -21.82 -25.28
C VAL A 478 -3.15 -21.14 -26.39
N CYS A 479 -2.35 -20.12 -26.04
CA CYS A 479 -1.48 -19.40 -26.96
C CYS A 479 -0.02 -19.74 -26.69
N PRO A 480 0.80 -20.06 -27.69
CA PRO A 480 2.25 -20.08 -27.54
C PRO A 480 2.78 -18.68 -27.20
N VAL A 481 3.78 -18.63 -26.34
CA VAL A 481 4.50 -17.41 -25.98
C VAL A 481 5.99 -17.71 -26.09
N ASP A 482 6.73 -16.96 -26.89
CA ASP A 482 8.18 -17.15 -26.99
C ASP A 482 8.93 -16.62 -25.75
N ARG A 483 10.23 -16.81 -25.73
CA ARG A 483 11.11 -16.34 -24.63
C ARG A 483 11.30 -14.82 -24.59
N MET A 484 10.83 -14.10 -25.60
CA MET A 484 10.81 -12.63 -25.67
C MET A 484 9.42 -12.06 -25.30
N ASP A 485 8.54 -12.93 -24.78
CA ASP A 485 7.15 -12.64 -24.40
C ASP A 485 6.20 -12.25 -25.55
N ASN A 486 6.56 -12.55 -26.80
CA ASN A 486 5.62 -12.44 -27.91
C ASN A 486 4.57 -13.56 -27.82
N GLU A 487 3.31 -13.19 -27.85
CA GLU A 487 2.18 -14.11 -27.74
C GLU A 487 1.52 -14.31 -29.10
N PHE A 488 1.38 -15.57 -29.51
CA PHE A 488 0.91 -15.95 -30.85
C PHE A 488 -0.57 -16.37 -30.83
N GLU A 489 -1.04 -16.94 -31.93
CA GLU A 489 -2.46 -17.25 -32.11
C GLU A 489 -2.96 -18.40 -31.23
N PRO A 490 -4.21 -18.30 -30.72
CA PRO A 490 -4.79 -19.30 -29.84
C PRO A 490 -5.25 -20.56 -30.54
N THR A 491 -5.18 -21.68 -29.83
CA THR A 491 -6.02 -22.87 -30.11
C THR A 491 -7.13 -22.92 -29.06
N PHE A 492 -8.37 -23.11 -29.50
CA PHE A 492 -9.53 -23.18 -28.64
C PHE A 492 -9.94 -24.63 -28.36
N LEU A 493 -10.31 -24.91 -27.10
CA LEU A 493 -11.02 -26.12 -26.70
C LEU A 493 -12.47 -25.74 -26.38
N ILE A 494 -13.34 -25.92 -27.33
CA ILE A 494 -14.77 -25.58 -27.26
C ILE A 494 -15.59 -26.85 -27.14
N PRO A 495 -16.51 -26.97 -26.16
CA PRO A 495 -17.40 -28.11 -26.06
C PRO A 495 -18.27 -28.27 -27.33
N PRO A 496 -18.53 -29.52 -27.80
CA PRO A 496 -19.37 -29.78 -28.99
C PRO A 496 -20.78 -29.22 -28.82
N ALA A 497 -21.35 -28.68 -29.92
CA ALA A 497 -22.69 -28.07 -29.92
C ALA A 497 -23.86 -29.06 -29.67
N ASP A 498 -23.63 -30.33 -29.89
CA ASP A 498 -24.61 -31.40 -29.69
C ASP A 498 -24.61 -31.97 -28.25
N GLN A 499 -23.72 -31.49 -27.41
CA GLN A 499 -23.65 -31.83 -26.00
C GLN A 499 -23.97 -30.57 -25.15
N GLN A 500 -25.26 -30.33 -24.92
CA GLN A 500 -25.74 -29.20 -24.11
C GLN A 500 -26.51 -29.71 -22.88
N LEU A 501 -26.28 -29.06 -21.74
CA LEU A 501 -27.01 -29.28 -20.49
C LEU A 501 -28.36 -28.54 -20.50
N ASP A 502 -29.31 -29.03 -19.70
CA ASP A 502 -30.57 -28.33 -19.45
C ASP A 502 -30.35 -27.03 -18.66
N ALA A 503 -31.24 -26.06 -18.87
CA ALA A 503 -31.21 -24.80 -18.10
C ALA A 503 -31.67 -25.02 -16.65
N PRO A 504 -30.95 -24.46 -15.63
CA PRO A 504 -31.40 -24.50 -14.25
C PRO A 504 -32.73 -23.77 -14.03
N VAL A 505 -33.64 -24.37 -13.24
CA VAL A 505 -34.87 -23.71 -12.78
C VAL A 505 -34.57 -22.95 -11.48
N LEU A 506 -34.74 -21.65 -11.49
CA LEU A 506 -34.41 -20.80 -10.32
C LEU A 506 -35.51 -20.92 -9.26
N LEU A 507 -35.12 -21.03 -7.98
CA LEU A 507 -36.04 -21.17 -6.84
C LEU A 507 -36.09 -19.85 -6.03
N SER A 508 -34.96 -19.33 -5.58
CA SER A 508 -34.86 -18.12 -4.75
C SER A 508 -33.63 -17.30 -5.12
N PRO A 509 -33.71 -15.95 -4.99
CA PRO A 509 -34.90 -15.14 -4.69
C PRO A 509 -35.90 -15.04 -5.84
N ASP A 510 -37.14 -14.66 -5.48
CA ASP A 510 -38.15 -14.35 -6.45
C ASP A 510 -37.82 -13.11 -7.26
N ASN A 511 -38.24 -13.11 -8.54
CA ASN A 511 -37.97 -11.96 -9.43
C ASN A 511 -38.59 -10.67 -8.89
N GLY A 512 -37.78 -9.60 -8.75
CA GLY A 512 -38.23 -8.30 -8.25
C GLY A 512 -38.39 -8.19 -6.74
N SER A 513 -37.88 -9.15 -5.95
CA SER A 513 -38.03 -9.16 -4.51
C SER A 513 -37.01 -8.26 -3.79
N LEU A 514 -37.42 -7.71 -2.63
CA LEU A 514 -36.48 -7.18 -1.62
C LEU A 514 -35.93 -8.37 -0.81
N VAL A 515 -34.62 -8.43 -0.63
CA VAL A 515 -33.95 -9.55 0.04
C VAL A 515 -33.04 -9.06 1.17
N PRO A 516 -32.89 -9.82 2.27
CA PRO A 516 -31.89 -9.48 3.30
C PRO A 516 -30.48 -9.51 2.70
N ASP A 517 -29.53 -8.86 3.37
CA ASP A 517 -28.12 -8.97 3.05
C ASP A 517 -27.39 -9.62 4.26
N PRO A 518 -26.74 -10.80 4.09
CA PRO A 518 -26.67 -11.60 2.86
C PRO A 518 -27.97 -12.38 2.55
N PHE A 519 -28.19 -12.73 1.26
CA PHE A 519 -29.26 -13.58 0.79
C PHE A 519 -28.73 -14.84 0.09
N THR A 520 -29.59 -15.85 -0.10
CA THR A 520 -29.21 -17.10 -0.78
C THR A 520 -29.89 -17.19 -2.14
N MET A 521 -29.08 -17.39 -3.17
CA MET A 521 -29.54 -17.77 -4.50
C MET A 521 -29.63 -19.29 -4.60
N SER A 522 -30.74 -19.87 -5.09
CA SER A 522 -30.93 -21.31 -5.19
C SER A 522 -31.72 -21.71 -6.45
N TRP A 523 -31.50 -22.95 -6.89
CA TRP A 523 -32.08 -23.53 -8.11
C TRP A 523 -32.24 -25.04 -8.00
N GLU A 524 -33.00 -25.66 -8.95
CA GLU A 524 -33.12 -27.09 -9.04
C GLU A 524 -31.87 -27.74 -9.64
N ALA A 525 -31.55 -28.97 -9.18
CA ALA A 525 -30.46 -29.75 -9.72
C ALA A 525 -30.69 -30.14 -11.17
N VAL A 526 -29.67 -29.94 -12.01
CA VAL A 526 -29.74 -30.33 -13.46
C VAL A 526 -29.04 -31.67 -13.65
N PRO A 527 -29.68 -32.63 -14.37
CA PRO A 527 -29.07 -33.92 -14.69
C PRO A 527 -27.72 -33.72 -15.44
N ASN A 528 -26.71 -34.50 -15.11
CA ASN A 528 -25.35 -34.47 -15.66
C ASN A 528 -24.55 -33.20 -15.39
N ALA A 529 -25.08 -32.19 -14.71
CA ALA A 529 -24.28 -31.05 -14.27
C ALA A 529 -23.27 -31.52 -13.24
N GLN A 530 -22.02 -31.11 -13.40
CA GLN A 530 -20.93 -31.31 -12.44
C GLN A 530 -20.74 -30.09 -11.51
N GLY A 531 -21.32 -28.95 -11.88
CA GLY A 531 -21.33 -27.71 -11.12
C GLY A 531 -22.18 -26.64 -11.79
N TYR A 532 -22.16 -25.47 -11.17
CA TYR A 532 -22.95 -24.31 -11.62
C TYR A 532 -22.08 -23.05 -11.58
N MET A 533 -22.26 -22.17 -12.56
CA MET A 533 -21.76 -20.82 -12.56
C MET A 533 -22.90 -19.84 -12.33
N ILE A 534 -22.76 -18.99 -11.35
CA ILE A 534 -23.71 -17.92 -11.05
C ILE A 534 -23.13 -16.62 -11.59
N GLU A 535 -23.91 -15.95 -12.43
CA GLU A 535 -23.63 -14.63 -12.97
C GLU A 535 -24.51 -13.60 -12.27
N LEU A 536 -23.87 -12.56 -11.72
CA LEU A 536 -24.51 -11.46 -11.01
C LEU A 536 -24.02 -10.14 -11.60
N ALA A 537 -24.93 -9.21 -11.91
CA ALA A 537 -24.61 -7.92 -12.51
C ALA A 537 -25.52 -6.81 -11.96
N THR A 538 -25.14 -5.55 -12.14
CA THR A 538 -25.99 -4.39 -11.79
C THR A 538 -26.90 -3.95 -12.95
N ASN A 539 -26.79 -4.61 -14.10
CA ASN A 539 -27.62 -4.37 -15.29
C ASN A 539 -28.06 -5.67 -15.96
N GLU A 540 -29.16 -5.62 -16.70
CA GLU A 540 -29.77 -6.77 -17.35
C GLU A 540 -28.93 -7.35 -18.51
N ASP A 541 -28.06 -6.54 -19.09
CA ASP A 541 -27.17 -6.94 -20.20
C ASP A 541 -25.90 -7.65 -19.71
N PHE A 542 -25.69 -7.76 -18.39
CA PHE A 542 -24.51 -8.39 -17.76
C PHE A 542 -23.17 -7.81 -18.24
N THR A 543 -23.08 -6.50 -18.48
CA THR A 543 -21.85 -5.84 -18.93
C THR A 543 -20.82 -5.68 -17.79
N ASP A 544 -21.28 -5.69 -16.54
CA ASP A 544 -20.46 -5.58 -15.31
C ASP A 544 -20.49 -6.88 -14.47
N VAL A 545 -20.59 -8.03 -15.12
CA VAL A 545 -20.87 -9.32 -14.48
C VAL A 545 -19.76 -9.77 -13.52
N LYS A 546 -20.17 -10.17 -12.31
CA LYS A 546 -19.39 -10.97 -11.37
C LYS A 546 -19.78 -12.44 -11.50
N ARG A 547 -18.82 -13.35 -11.39
CA ARG A 547 -19.02 -14.79 -11.54
C ARG A 547 -18.53 -15.55 -10.31
N GLN A 548 -19.30 -16.55 -9.90
CA GLN A 548 -18.93 -17.53 -8.88
C GLN A 548 -19.33 -18.92 -9.33
N THR A 549 -18.60 -19.93 -8.88
CA THR A 549 -18.89 -21.32 -9.20
C THR A 549 -19.14 -22.13 -7.93
N THR A 550 -20.01 -23.14 -8.03
CA THR A 550 -20.31 -24.07 -6.95
C THR A 550 -20.72 -25.44 -7.50
N THR A 551 -20.53 -26.48 -6.72
CA THR A 551 -21.10 -27.81 -6.99
C THR A 551 -22.47 -28.00 -6.33
N GLU A 552 -22.85 -27.11 -5.41
CA GLU A 552 -24.13 -27.10 -4.72
C GLU A 552 -25.24 -26.46 -5.58
N THR A 553 -26.46 -26.60 -5.20
CA THR A 553 -27.62 -25.97 -5.86
C THR A 553 -28.04 -24.65 -5.21
N SER A 554 -27.14 -24.07 -4.44
CA SER A 554 -27.33 -22.76 -3.83
C SER A 554 -25.98 -22.09 -3.53
N ILE A 555 -26.03 -20.76 -3.40
CA ILE A 555 -24.87 -19.95 -3.03
C ILE A 555 -25.31 -18.71 -2.23
N SER A 556 -24.55 -18.33 -1.21
CA SER A 556 -24.76 -17.07 -0.50
C SER A 556 -24.27 -15.88 -1.36
N SER A 557 -25.02 -14.77 -1.33
CA SER A 557 -24.63 -13.53 -1.97
C SER A 557 -23.28 -12.99 -1.45
N SER A 558 -22.91 -13.31 -0.21
CA SER A 558 -21.61 -12.92 0.38
C SER A 558 -20.38 -13.35 -0.44
N ALA A 559 -20.53 -14.41 -1.29
CA ALA A 559 -19.50 -14.85 -2.22
C ALA A 559 -19.16 -13.82 -3.31
N PHE A 560 -20.03 -12.82 -3.54
CA PHE A 560 -19.86 -11.78 -4.56
C PHE A 560 -19.30 -10.46 -3.99
N GLY A 561 -19.06 -10.42 -2.69
CA GLY A 561 -18.58 -9.24 -1.95
C GLY A 561 -19.74 -8.40 -1.40
N GLU A 562 -19.45 -7.12 -1.15
CA GLU A 562 -20.41 -6.19 -0.58
C GLU A 562 -21.45 -5.72 -1.60
N PHE A 563 -22.67 -5.48 -1.13
CA PHE A 563 -23.78 -4.99 -1.92
C PHE A 563 -24.10 -3.53 -1.59
N LEU A 564 -24.70 -2.86 -2.57
CA LEU A 564 -25.31 -1.54 -2.42
C LEU A 564 -26.84 -1.67 -2.55
N PRO A 565 -27.65 -0.71 -2.06
CA PRO A 565 -29.12 -0.79 -2.15
C PRO A 565 -29.61 -0.41 -3.56
N ARG A 566 -29.38 -1.32 -4.50
CA ARG A 566 -29.81 -1.20 -5.91
C ARG A 566 -30.18 -2.57 -6.46
N ASN A 567 -30.80 -2.61 -7.64
CA ASN A 567 -31.16 -3.86 -8.31
C ASN A 567 -29.90 -4.61 -8.75
N TYR A 568 -29.91 -5.91 -8.49
CA TYR A 568 -28.93 -6.86 -9.02
C TYR A 568 -29.64 -7.92 -9.85
N TYR A 569 -29.13 -8.15 -11.05
CA TYR A 569 -29.60 -9.16 -12.00
C TYR A 569 -28.75 -10.41 -11.85
N TRP A 570 -29.39 -11.57 -11.84
CA TRP A 570 -28.66 -12.82 -11.67
C TRP A 570 -29.26 -13.93 -12.52
N ARG A 571 -28.42 -14.88 -12.92
CA ARG A 571 -28.77 -16.11 -13.60
C ARG A 571 -27.78 -17.19 -13.28
N VAL A 572 -28.14 -18.46 -13.56
CA VAL A 572 -27.34 -19.65 -13.27
C VAL A 572 -27.09 -20.43 -14.54
N ARG A 573 -25.86 -20.89 -14.72
CA ARG A 573 -25.50 -21.84 -15.77
C ARG A 573 -25.26 -23.20 -15.14
N SER A 574 -25.82 -24.27 -15.70
CA SER A 574 -25.39 -25.62 -15.43
C SER A 574 -24.17 -25.94 -16.25
N CYS A 575 -23.13 -26.54 -15.64
CA CYS A 575 -21.84 -26.74 -16.27
C CYS A 575 -21.33 -28.17 -16.04
N ALA A 576 -20.69 -28.74 -17.08
CA ALA A 576 -19.93 -29.98 -16.98
C ALA A 576 -18.80 -29.99 -18.02
N GLU A 577 -17.71 -30.71 -17.73
CA GLU A 577 -16.59 -30.86 -18.66
C GLU A 577 -17.04 -31.53 -19.95
N GLY A 578 -16.73 -30.91 -21.10
CA GLY A 578 -17.12 -31.41 -22.43
C GLY A 578 -18.56 -31.09 -22.84
N TYR A 579 -19.32 -30.33 -22.04
CA TYR A 579 -20.70 -29.93 -22.37
C TYR A 579 -20.80 -28.41 -22.54
N GLN A 580 -21.76 -27.98 -23.39
CA GLN A 580 -22.18 -26.58 -23.40
C GLN A 580 -23.13 -26.30 -22.23
N ASP A 581 -23.07 -25.08 -21.69
CA ASP A 581 -23.87 -24.69 -20.55
C ASP A 581 -25.37 -24.60 -20.89
N GLY A 582 -26.21 -25.06 -19.98
CA GLY A 582 -27.63 -24.68 -19.94
C GLY A 582 -27.76 -23.35 -19.14
N VAL A 583 -28.47 -22.37 -19.67
CA VAL A 583 -28.57 -21.03 -19.05
C VAL A 583 -30.02 -20.80 -18.59
N SER A 584 -30.19 -20.46 -17.30
CA SER A 584 -31.49 -20.12 -16.72
C SER A 584 -32.08 -18.82 -17.27
N GLU A 585 -33.31 -18.55 -16.92
CA GLU A 585 -33.89 -17.21 -17.00
C GLU A 585 -33.07 -16.21 -16.18
N THR A 586 -33.20 -14.91 -16.49
CA THR A 586 -32.62 -13.84 -15.63
C THR A 586 -33.68 -13.39 -14.62
N ARG A 587 -33.28 -13.29 -13.36
CA ARG A 587 -34.04 -12.64 -12.29
C ARG A 587 -33.32 -11.45 -11.73
N TRP A 588 -34.02 -10.55 -11.03
CA TRP A 588 -33.39 -9.46 -10.26
C TRP A 588 -33.97 -9.39 -8.86
N CYS A 589 -33.17 -8.84 -7.93
CA CYS A 589 -33.56 -8.57 -6.56
C CYS A 589 -32.84 -7.32 -6.04
N THR A 590 -33.33 -6.76 -4.93
CA THR A 590 -32.73 -5.57 -4.30
C THR A 590 -32.32 -5.92 -2.86
N PRO A 591 -31.02 -5.98 -2.54
CA PRO A 591 -30.56 -6.22 -1.17
C PRO A 591 -30.87 -5.06 -0.24
N GLN A 592 -31.32 -5.39 0.97
CA GLN A 592 -31.49 -4.47 2.09
C GLN A 592 -30.18 -4.44 2.88
N VAL A 593 -29.29 -3.54 2.50
CA VAL A 593 -27.91 -3.48 3.01
C VAL A 593 -27.82 -2.82 4.38
N PHE A 594 -27.03 -3.40 5.28
CA PHE A 594 -26.66 -2.80 6.56
C PHE A 594 -25.22 -2.28 6.45
N THR A 595 -25.05 -0.98 6.24
CA THR A 595 -23.73 -0.38 6.02
C THR A 595 -23.69 1.10 6.43
N ILE A 596 -22.51 1.59 6.76
CA ILE A 596 -22.28 3.00 7.07
C ILE A 596 -22.26 3.81 5.77
N ILE A 597 -22.93 4.98 5.79
CA ILE A 597 -22.98 5.93 4.67
C ILE A 597 -22.05 7.11 4.93
N TYR A 598 -22.03 7.61 6.20
CA TYR A 598 -21.23 8.76 6.56
C TYR A 598 -20.67 8.61 7.98
N PRO A 599 -19.36 8.87 8.19
CA PRO A 599 -18.35 9.17 7.15
C PRO A 599 -18.06 7.97 6.24
N GLU A 600 -17.60 8.24 5.01
CA GLU A 600 -17.15 7.20 4.09
C GLU A 600 -15.83 6.58 4.56
N ASN A 601 -15.56 5.34 4.18
CA ASN A 601 -14.30 4.68 4.51
C ASN A 601 -13.09 5.39 3.88
N GLY A 602 -12.14 5.80 4.72
CA GLY A 602 -10.96 6.57 4.32
C GLY A 602 -11.23 8.08 4.17
N GLN A 603 -12.38 8.58 4.60
CA GLN A 603 -12.71 10.00 4.47
C GLN A 603 -11.83 10.86 5.39
N ASP A 604 -11.16 11.84 4.81
CA ASP A 604 -10.44 12.90 5.51
C ASP A 604 -11.35 14.15 5.74
N GLU A 605 -10.91 15.05 6.60
CA GLU A 605 -11.57 16.34 6.88
C GLU A 605 -13.00 16.22 7.42
N VAL A 606 -13.33 15.14 8.14
CA VAL A 606 -14.62 14.97 8.82
C VAL A 606 -14.66 15.92 10.01
N HIS A 607 -15.70 16.77 10.12
CA HIS A 607 -15.82 17.67 11.29
C HIS A 607 -15.82 16.84 12.58
N PRO A 608 -15.11 17.22 13.67
CA PRO A 608 -15.06 16.43 14.90
C PRO A 608 -16.41 16.17 15.57
N SER A 609 -17.41 17.02 15.31
CA SER A 609 -18.82 16.79 15.68
C SER A 609 -19.68 16.71 14.41
N PHE A 610 -20.34 15.59 14.20
CA PHE A 610 -21.12 15.32 12.98
C PHE A 610 -22.26 14.34 13.28
N THR A 611 -23.22 14.24 12.37
CA THR A 611 -24.24 13.18 12.40
C THR A 611 -23.73 11.99 11.58
N ALA A 612 -23.42 10.87 12.24
CA ALA A 612 -23.12 9.62 11.59
C ALA A 612 -24.38 9.05 10.95
N GLN A 613 -24.26 8.42 9.76
CA GLN A 613 -25.38 7.87 9.01
C GLN A 613 -25.08 6.47 8.50
N TRP A 614 -26.09 5.58 8.58
CA TRP A 614 -26.02 4.22 8.07
C TRP A 614 -27.35 3.73 7.53
N LEU A 615 -27.33 2.76 6.63
CA LEU A 615 -28.50 2.03 6.19
C LEU A 615 -28.83 0.96 7.23
N THR A 616 -30.08 0.83 7.66
CA THR A 616 -30.49 -0.13 8.68
C THR A 616 -30.67 -1.55 8.14
N GLY A 617 -30.52 -1.75 6.83
CA GLY A 617 -30.75 -3.05 6.20
C GLY A 617 -32.19 -3.51 6.28
N GLY A 618 -33.15 -2.57 6.32
CA GLY A 618 -34.59 -2.84 6.43
C GLY A 618 -35.03 -3.31 7.81
N SER A 619 -34.19 -3.20 8.84
CA SER A 619 -34.50 -3.52 10.22
C SER A 619 -34.93 -2.29 11.00
N ASP A 620 -35.94 -2.46 11.90
CA ASP A 620 -36.35 -1.45 12.87
C ASP A 620 -35.67 -1.66 14.24
N ALA A 621 -34.72 -2.61 14.33
CA ALA A 621 -33.95 -2.88 15.54
C ALA A 621 -33.06 -1.69 15.91
N GLU A 622 -32.90 -1.46 17.21
CA GLU A 622 -31.95 -0.46 17.70
C GLU A 622 -30.52 -0.91 17.40
N ALA A 623 -29.76 -0.08 16.72
CA ALA A 623 -28.37 -0.32 16.37
C ALA A 623 -27.44 0.49 17.28
N THR A 624 -26.32 -0.09 17.68
CA THR A 624 -25.27 0.55 18.46
C THR A 624 -24.14 0.99 17.51
N LEU A 625 -23.84 2.28 17.51
CA LEU A 625 -22.67 2.82 16.86
C LEU A 625 -21.52 2.93 17.85
N GLU A 626 -20.34 2.52 17.45
CA GLU A 626 -19.10 2.65 18.22
C GLU A 626 -18.03 3.35 17.40
N ILE A 627 -17.30 4.29 18.03
CA ILE A 627 -16.11 4.93 17.47
C ILE A 627 -14.94 4.65 18.40
N ALA A 628 -13.83 4.17 17.86
CA ALA A 628 -12.61 3.83 18.59
C ALA A 628 -11.39 4.52 17.98
N ASN A 629 -10.32 4.60 18.75
CA ASN A 629 -9.01 5.08 18.27
C ASN A 629 -8.07 3.93 17.83
N ASP A 630 -8.57 2.70 17.82
CA ASP A 630 -7.89 1.48 17.36
C ASP A 630 -8.86 0.57 16.59
N ASP A 631 -8.31 -0.23 15.67
CA ASP A 631 -9.06 -1.13 14.80
C ASP A 631 -9.65 -2.37 15.50
N SER A 632 -9.18 -2.67 16.71
CA SER A 632 -9.70 -3.76 17.55
C SER A 632 -10.87 -3.35 18.43
N PHE A 633 -11.21 -2.05 18.49
CA PHE A 633 -12.22 -1.46 19.36
C PHE A 633 -11.98 -1.74 20.85
N GLU A 634 -10.71 -1.85 21.27
CA GLU A 634 -10.35 -1.98 22.70
C GLU A 634 -10.49 -0.63 23.43
N HIS A 635 -10.37 0.48 22.71
CA HIS A 635 -10.45 1.83 23.26
C HIS A 635 -11.55 2.64 22.55
N ILE A 636 -12.81 2.34 22.93
CA ILE A 636 -13.99 3.04 22.43
C ILE A 636 -14.02 4.45 23.02
N VAL A 637 -14.07 5.47 22.16
CA VAL A 637 -14.16 6.89 22.53
C VAL A 637 -15.60 7.42 22.51
N PHE A 638 -16.47 6.76 21.76
CA PHE A 638 -17.91 7.07 21.72
C PHE A 638 -18.72 5.81 21.45
N SER A 639 -19.83 5.67 22.15
CA SER A 639 -20.86 4.65 21.87
C SER A 639 -22.24 5.26 22.09
N GLY A 640 -23.16 4.94 21.19
CA GLY A 640 -24.54 5.40 21.28
C GLY A 640 -25.46 4.55 20.43
N THR A 641 -26.77 4.64 20.65
CA THR A 641 -27.77 3.81 19.99
C THR A 641 -28.79 4.64 19.22
N SER A 642 -29.28 4.08 18.09
CA SER A 642 -30.34 4.66 17.29
C SER A 642 -31.05 3.59 16.46
N SER A 643 -32.34 3.76 16.22
CA SER A 643 -33.15 2.93 15.32
C SER A 643 -33.43 3.62 13.98
N THR A 644 -33.00 4.88 13.81
CA THR A 644 -33.31 5.70 12.61
C THR A 644 -32.24 5.64 11.53
N GLY A 645 -31.07 5.03 11.79
CA GLY A 645 -29.95 5.02 10.86
C GLY A 645 -29.10 6.29 10.92
N GLU A 646 -29.25 7.12 11.95
CA GLU A 646 -28.44 8.30 12.18
C GLU A 646 -28.21 8.53 13.67
N LEU A 647 -27.05 9.10 14.03
CA LEU A 647 -26.69 9.45 15.39
C LEU A 647 -25.71 10.63 15.42
N ASP A 648 -26.00 11.63 16.25
CA ASP A 648 -25.14 12.78 16.44
C ASP A 648 -23.92 12.45 17.30
N ILE A 649 -22.74 12.77 16.81
CA ILE A 649 -21.49 12.77 17.55
C ILE A 649 -21.29 14.13 18.19
N PRO A 650 -21.39 14.22 19.53
CA PRO A 650 -21.36 15.50 20.22
C PRO A 650 -20.00 16.20 20.09
N LYS A 651 -20.02 17.53 20.23
CA LYS A 651 -18.80 18.34 20.37
C LYS A 651 -17.94 17.81 21.52
N TYR A 652 -16.63 17.97 21.37
CA TYR A 652 -15.62 17.57 22.37
C TYR A 652 -15.50 16.06 22.60
N THR A 653 -16.06 15.24 21.73
CA THR A 653 -15.93 13.78 21.76
C THR A 653 -14.69 13.33 21.00
N LEU A 654 -14.49 13.84 19.80
CA LEU A 654 -13.39 13.48 18.93
C LEU A 654 -12.32 14.59 18.86
N VAL A 655 -11.05 14.17 18.85
CA VAL A 655 -9.89 15.07 18.77
C VAL A 655 -9.68 15.51 17.31
N PRO A 656 -9.56 16.80 17.01
CA PRO A 656 -9.26 17.28 15.66
C PRO A 656 -7.96 16.74 15.09
N GLY A 657 -7.93 16.44 13.78
CA GLY A 657 -6.75 15.93 13.07
C GLY A 657 -6.35 14.51 13.44
N THR A 658 -7.27 13.68 13.92
CA THR A 658 -7.01 12.33 14.44
C THR A 658 -7.78 11.29 13.65
N TYR A 659 -7.16 10.12 13.43
CA TYR A 659 -7.81 8.96 12.82
C TYR A 659 -8.67 8.22 13.83
N TYR A 660 -9.82 7.75 13.36
CA TYR A 660 -10.77 6.94 14.11
C TYR A 660 -11.31 5.79 13.26
N TYR A 661 -11.77 4.76 13.97
CA TYR A 661 -12.48 3.59 13.43
C TYR A 661 -13.92 3.63 13.89
N MET A 662 -14.87 3.37 13.00
CA MET A 662 -16.29 3.36 13.31
C MET A 662 -16.95 2.09 12.79
N ARG A 663 -17.82 1.49 13.60
CA ARG A 663 -18.70 0.38 13.24
C ARG A 663 -20.09 0.58 13.82
N VAL A 664 -21.05 -0.09 13.24
CA VAL A 664 -22.43 -0.16 13.75
C VAL A 664 -22.84 -1.62 13.84
N HIS A 665 -23.43 -2.04 14.95
CA HIS A 665 -23.92 -3.38 15.13
C HIS A 665 -25.31 -3.39 15.76
N MET A 666 -26.07 -4.47 15.54
CA MET A 666 -27.41 -4.66 16.13
C MET A 666 -27.73 -6.15 16.33
N ILE A 667 -28.74 -6.42 17.13
CA ILE A 667 -29.35 -7.75 17.22
C ILE A 667 -30.73 -7.66 16.56
N ASP A 668 -30.86 -8.25 15.38
CA ASP A 668 -32.11 -8.26 14.62
C ASP A 668 -32.72 -9.66 14.63
N ASN A 669 -33.91 -9.80 15.22
CA ASN A 669 -34.61 -11.11 15.37
C ASN A 669 -33.71 -12.20 15.99
N GLY A 670 -32.86 -11.84 16.94
CA GLY A 670 -31.93 -12.76 17.61
C GLY A 670 -30.60 -13.01 16.84
N ASN A 671 -30.41 -12.42 15.65
CA ASN A 671 -29.18 -12.52 14.88
C ASN A 671 -28.32 -11.28 15.07
N TYR A 672 -27.03 -11.48 15.37
CA TYR A 672 -26.05 -10.40 15.40
C TYR A 672 -25.71 -9.98 13.96
N ARG A 673 -25.78 -8.68 13.70
CA ARG A 673 -25.38 -8.04 12.43
C ARG A 673 -24.42 -6.91 12.75
N GLU A 674 -23.37 -6.75 11.93
CA GLU A 674 -22.39 -5.68 12.07
C GLU A 674 -22.05 -5.14 10.68
N THR A 675 -21.80 -3.84 10.58
CA THR A 675 -21.29 -3.21 9.36
C THR A 675 -19.81 -3.51 9.17
N GLY A 676 -19.29 -3.31 7.97
CA GLY A 676 -17.85 -3.14 7.80
C GLY A 676 -17.35 -1.96 8.63
N THR A 677 -16.12 -2.07 9.16
CA THR A 677 -15.46 -0.95 9.85
C THR A 677 -15.06 0.11 8.84
N VAL A 678 -15.42 1.36 9.09
CA VAL A 678 -14.92 2.52 8.33
C VAL A 678 -13.83 3.24 9.10
N THR A 679 -12.82 3.71 8.40
CA THR A 679 -11.75 4.55 8.93
C THR A 679 -11.99 5.97 8.44
N PHE A 680 -11.83 6.96 9.31
CA PHE A 680 -11.93 8.36 8.92
C PHE A 680 -10.97 9.22 9.73
N LYS A 681 -10.68 10.41 9.21
CA LYS A 681 -9.85 11.40 9.90
C LYS A 681 -10.62 12.67 10.15
N THR A 682 -10.58 13.14 11.40
CA THR A 682 -11.20 14.43 11.74
C THR A 682 -10.43 15.61 11.15
N ALA A 683 -11.17 16.65 10.78
CA ALA A 683 -10.61 17.90 10.27
C ALA A 683 -9.68 18.57 11.30
N TYR A 684 -8.69 19.28 10.81
CA TYR A 684 -7.89 20.18 11.64
C TYR A 684 -8.70 21.47 11.89
N LEU A 685 -8.86 21.83 13.16
CA LEU A 685 -9.52 23.07 13.56
C LEU A 685 -8.49 24.00 14.21
N GLU A 686 -8.59 25.32 13.94
CA GLU A 686 -7.72 26.33 14.53
C GLU A 686 -8.34 26.90 15.79
N ALA A 687 -7.58 26.85 16.90
CA ALA A 687 -8.01 27.44 18.17
C ALA A 687 -7.68 28.95 18.22
N THR A 688 -8.44 29.68 19.01
CA THR A 688 -8.20 31.09 19.34
C THR A 688 -7.67 31.21 20.77
N PRO A 689 -7.05 32.38 21.16
CA PRO A 689 -6.67 32.60 22.55
C PRO A 689 -7.88 32.46 23.47
N PRO A 690 -7.82 31.59 24.52
CA PRO A 690 -8.98 31.27 25.35
C PRO A 690 -9.48 32.46 26.16
N THR A 691 -10.81 32.53 26.42
CA THR A 691 -11.41 33.40 27.39
C THR A 691 -11.64 32.70 28.73
N PHE A 692 -11.70 33.40 29.84
CA PHE A 692 -11.92 32.83 31.17
C PHE A 692 -13.40 32.87 31.54
N ALA A 693 -13.93 31.69 31.90
CA ALA A 693 -15.26 31.55 32.47
C ALA A 693 -15.23 31.83 33.97
N ILE A 694 -14.20 31.25 34.68
CA ILE A 694 -13.97 31.45 36.12
C ILE A 694 -12.47 31.68 36.35
N PRO A 695 -12.03 32.75 37.07
CA PRO A 695 -12.82 33.92 37.45
C PRO A 695 -13.10 34.81 36.24
N THR A 696 -14.18 35.59 36.33
CA THR A 696 -14.43 36.67 35.38
C THR A 696 -13.46 37.83 35.58
N ALA A 697 -13.27 38.68 34.58
CA ALA A 697 -12.41 39.85 34.69
C ALA A 697 -12.87 40.76 35.84
N ASN A 698 -11.96 41.07 36.76
CA ASN A 698 -12.20 41.80 38.03
C ASN A 698 -13.16 41.07 39.02
N GLY A 699 -13.43 39.78 38.79
CA GLY A 699 -14.24 38.94 39.66
C GLY A 699 -13.45 38.36 40.84
N THR A 700 -14.07 37.43 41.56
CA THR A 700 -13.46 36.73 42.70
C THR A 700 -13.30 35.24 42.38
N LEU A 701 -12.13 34.68 42.68
CA LEU A 701 -11.90 33.22 42.70
C LEU A 701 -11.96 32.73 44.12
N TYR A 702 -12.86 31.80 44.41
CA TYR A 702 -12.97 31.16 45.73
C TYR A 702 -12.12 29.88 45.80
N SER A 703 -11.76 29.46 47.02
CA SER A 703 -10.86 28.35 47.31
C SER A 703 -11.37 26.98 46.82
N ASP A 704 -12.68 26.83 46.68
CA ASP A 704 -13.36 25.63 46.19
C ASP A 704 -13.61 25.62 44.69
N GLN A 705 -13.39 26.72 44.00
CA GLN A 705 -13.59 26.85 42.57
C GLN A 705 -12.36 26.38 41.76
N TYR A 706 -12.60 26.06 40.49
CA TYR A 706 -11.59 25.84 39.48
C TYR A 706 -11.39 27.11 38.65
N VAL A 707 -10.16 27.37 38.23
CA VAL A 707 -9.92 28.36 37.17
C VAL A 707 -10.29 27.68 35.85
N THR A 708 -11.24 28.23 35.15
CA THR A 708 -11.87 27.60 34.00
C THR A 708 -11.83 28.54 32.79
N VAL A 709 -11.49 28.02 31.63
CA VAL A 709 -11.56 28.70 30.34
C VAL A 709 -12.70 28.14 29.51
N ASP A 710 -13.25 28.98 28.61
CA ASP A 710 -14.26 28.53 27.67
C ASP A 710 -13.70 27.48 26.74
N ARG A 711 -14.37 26.31 26.64
CA ARG A 711 -13.93 25.20 25.79
C ARG A 711 -14.03 25.58 24.32
N GLN A 712 -13.04 25.13 23.56
CA GLN A 712 -13.00 25.27 22.11
C GLN A 712 -12.87 23.88 21.48
N GLU A 713 -13.69 23.57 20.51
CA GLU A 713 -13.66 22.26 19.83
C GLU A 713 -12.32 21.97 19.13
N ALA A 714 -11.61 23.05 18.76
CA ALA A 714 -10.27 22.96 18.17
C ALA A 714 -9.16 22.59 19.17
N ALA A 715 -9.35 22.89 20.47
CA ALA A 715 -8.30 22.76 21.46
C ALA A 715 -8.13 21.34 21.96
N VAL A 716 -6.87 20.88 22.07
CA VAL A 716 -6.50 19.58 22.66
C VAL A 716 -5.99 19.75 24.09
N SER A 717 -5.53 20.93 24.47
CA SER A 717 -5.14 21.27 25.84
C SER A 717 -5.08 22.79 26.06
N TYR A 718 -5.07 23.18 27.33
CA TYR A 718 -4.92 24.58 27.74
C TYR A 718 -3.75 24.71 28.70
N THR A 719 -2.93 25.75 28.52
CA THR A 719 -1.93 26.15 29.49
C THR A 719 -2.43 27.43 30.16
N ILE A 720 -2.64 27.39 31.49
CA ILE A 720 -3.10 28.49 32.31
C ILE A 720 -1.98 28.97 33.21
N GLU A 721 -1.69 30.26 33.21
CA GLU A 721 -0.68 30.91 34.03
C GLU A 721 -1.31 31.94 34.95
N ILE A 722 -0.95 31.94 36.23
CA ILE A 722 -1.38 32.91 37.22
C ILE A 722 -0.16 33.65 37.80
N SER A 723 -0.22 34.97 37.85
CA SER A 723 0.84 35.85 38.31
C SER A 723 0.30 36.92 39.24
N ASN A 724 1.19 37.52 40.07
CA ASN A 724 0.89 38.69 40.83
C ASN A 724 1.16 40.03 40.08
N SER A 725 1.38 39.94 38.77
CA SER A 725 1.66 41.11 37.90
C SER A 725 1.03 40.91 36.55
N ALA A 726 0.35 41.96 36.04
CA ALA A 726 -0.25 41.97 34.73
C ALA A 726 0.75 41.90 33.56
N THR A 727 1.97 42.32 33.78
CA THR A 727 2.97 42.55 32.73
C THR A 727 4.24 41.68 32.88
N THR A 728 4.46 41.06 34.05
CA THR A 728 5.67 40.30 34.34
C THR A 728 5.33 38.85 34.66
N TRP A 729 5.52 38.01 33.67
CA TRP A 729 5.18 36.56 33.73
C TRP A 729 6.36 35.68 34.13
N GLY A 730 7.59 36.20 34.26
CA GLY A 730 8.76 35.50 34.77
C GLY A 730 8.74 35.17 36.27
N ARG A 731 7.73 35.65 37.01
CA ARG A 731 7.43 35.32 38.42
C ARG A 731 6.02 34.72 38.52
N THR A 732 5.70 33.84 37.64
CA THR A 732 4.41 33.13 37.63
C THR A 732 4.27 32.33 38.93
N ARG A 733 3.16 32.50 39.63
CA ARG A 733 2.85 31.80 40.88
C ARG A 733 2.42 30.37 40.62
N PHE A 734 1.75 30.18 39.50
CA PHE A 734 1.19 28.89 39.12
C PHE A 734 1.18 28.76 37.60
N VAL A 735 1.59 27.60 37.10
CA VAL A 735 1.49 27.22 35.69
C VAL A 735 1.06 25.78 35.63
N GLU A 736 0.01 25.48 34.90
CA GLU A 736 -0.41 24.11 34.63
C GLU A 736 -0.99 23.99 33.22
N THR A 737 -0.80 22.81 32.63
CA THR A 737 -1.42 22.45 31.36
C THR A 737 -2.38 21.29 31.60
N VAL A 738 -3.64 21.48 31.20
CA VAL A 738 -4.67 20.45 31.29
C VAL A 738 -5.14 20.07 29.90
N ARG A 739 -5.33 18.76 29.67
CA ARG A 739 -5.90 18.24 28.42
C ARG A 739 -7.40 18.51 28.40
N ASP A 740 -7.90 18.90 27.23
CA ASP A 740 -9.30 19.23 27.06
C ASP A 740 -10.22 18.00 26.99
N PHE A 741 -9.69 16.85 26.55
CA PHE A 741 -10.48 15.61 26.38
C PHE A 741 -10.52 14.79 27.66
N ALA A 742 -11.72 14.55 28.19
CA ALA A 742 -11.98 14.05 29.55
C ALA A 742 -11.42 12.65 29.89
N TYR A 743 -11.15 11.80 28.91
CA TYR A 743 -10.61 10.46 29.19
C TYR A 743 -9.12 10.46 29.64
N HIS A 744 -8.47 11.63 29.65
CA HIS A 744 -7.08 11.79 30.07
C HIS A 744 -6.88 12.58 31.36
N THR A 745 -7.95 13.06 31.99
CA THR A 745 -7.87 13.89 33.21
C THR A 745 -9.02 13.64 34.17
N THR A 746 -8.74 13.79 35.48
CA THR A 746 -9.75 13.77 36.55
C THR A 746 -10.38 15.14 36.80
N LEU A 747 -9.90 16.19 36.12
CA LEU A 747 -10.42 17.54 36.22
C LEU A 747 -11.44 17.82 35.13
N PRO A 748 -12.40 18.74 35.35
CA PRO A 748 -13.26 19.23 34.29
C PRO A 748 -12.42 19.77 33.12
N ALA A 749 -12.86 19.48 31.88
CA ALA A 749 -12.15 19.96 30.68
C ALA A 749 -12.01 21.48 30.70
N GLY A 750 -10.86 21.99 30.25
CA GLY A 750 -10.56 23.41 30.23
C GLY A 750 -10.37 24.07 31.61
N SER A 751 -10.29 23.29 32.70
CA SER A 751 -10.16 23.84 34.05
C SER A 751 -8.97 23.27 34.82
N ILE A 752 -8.46 24.08 35.78
CA ILE A 752 -7.41 23.68 36.72
C ILE A 752 -7.81 24.00 38.13
N LYS A 753 -7.38 23.20 39.10
CA LYS A 753 -7.54 23.53 40.53
C LYS A 753 -6.26 24.17 41.04
N VAL A 754 -6.36 25.44 41.43
CA VAL A 754 -5.22 26.18 41.94
C VAL A 754 -4.85 25.67 43.34
N ASN A 755 -3.55 25.57 43.61
CA ASN A 755 -3.06 25.27 44.94
C ASN A 755 -3.25 26.51 45.86
N ASN A 756 -4.21 26.44 46.76
CA ASN A 756 -4.59 27.52 47.63
C ASN A 756 -3.41 28.03 48.54
N LYS A 757 -2.36 27.24 48.72
CA LYS A 757 -1.18 27.67 49.46
C LYS A 757 -0.32 28.68 48.67
N LEU A 758 -0.56 28.86 47.40
CA LEU A 758 0.16 29.80 46.54
C LEU A 758 -0.53 31.16 46.42
N MET A 759 -1.75 31.27 46.96
CA MET A 759 -2.59 32.47 46.90
C MET A 759 -2.82 33.06 48.30
N GLU A 760 -2.84 34.39 48.40
CA GLU A 760 -3.06 35.12 49.65
C GLU A 760 -4.49 35.74 49.58
N ASP A 761 -5.26 35.57 50.64
CA ASP A 761 -6.65 36.06 50.77
C ASP A 761 -6.75 37.59 50.55
N GLY A 762 -7.70 38.00 49.74
CA GLY A 762 -7.92 39.42 49.42
C GLY A 762 -6.91 40.03 48.46
N HIS A 763 -5.93 39.25 47.94
CA HIS A 763 -4.92 39.77 47.01
C HIS A 763 -5.40 39.68 45.57
N THR A 764 -5.01 40.66 44.74
CA THR A 764 -5.27 40.67 43.31
C THR A 764 -4.20 39.87 42.56
N TYR A 765 -4.67 38.93 41.70
CA TYR A 765 -3.88 38.15 40.80
C TYR A 765 -4.31 38.38 39.34
N TYR A 766 -3.44 37.94 38.43
CA TYR A 766 -3.70 38.03 36.99
C TYR A 766 -3.58 36.65 36.38
N ALA A 767 -4.54 36.28 35.50
CA ALA A 767 -4.50 35.04 34.78
C ALA A 767 -4.44 35.27 33.27
N ARG A 768 -3.71 34.43 32.56
CA ARG A 768 -3.72 34.30 31.10
C ARG A 768 -3.70 32.84 30.70
N ALA A 769 -4.23 32.56 29.54
CA ALA A 769 -4.29 31.20 29.02
C ALA A 769 -3.94 31.16 27.53
N ARG A 770 -3.47 29.99 27.06
CA ARG A 770 -3.35 29.68 25.65
C ARG A 770 -3.88 28.28 25.39
N ALA A 771 -4.39 28.01 24.20
CA ALA A 771 -4.79 26.70 23.73
C ALA A 771 -3.70 26.08 22.89
N SER A 772 -3.58 24.73 22.95
CA SER A 772 -2.81 23.93 22.01
C SER A 772 -3.80 23.21 21.10
N TYR A 773 -3.50 23.09 19.81
CA TYR A 773 -4.35 22.46 18.80
C TYR A 773 -3.48 21.75 17.75
N ASN A 774 -4.08 20.78 17.05
CA ASN A 774 -3.40 20.02 16.02
C ASN A 774 -3.39 20.74 14.68
N THR A 775 -2.28 20.64 13.96
CA THR A 775 -2.10 21.07 12.56
C THR A 775 -1.44 19.95 11.75
N PRO A 776 -1.46 20.00 10.40
CA PRO A 776 -0.77 19.01 9.56
C PRO A 776 0.73 18.90 9.85
N SER A 777 1.35 19.98 10.36
CA SER A 777 2.79 20.02 10.70
C SER A 777 3.08 19.65 12.16
N GLY A 778 2.08 19.26 12.95
CA GLY A 778 2.19 18.93 14.36
C GLY A 778 1.40 19.86 15.26
N ALA A 779 1.62 19.77 16.59
CA ALA A 779 0.92 20.60 17.55
C ALA A 779 1.36 22.07 17.46
N ALA A 780 0.39 22.99 17.46
CA ALA A 780 0.59 24.43 17.51
C ALA A 780 -0.03 25.01 18.81
N ASN A 781 0.32 26.23 19.14
CA ASN A 781 -0.28 26.95 20.26
C ASN A 781 -0.78 28.32 19.79
N THR A 782 -1.88 28.75 20.36
CA THR A 782 -2.34 30.14 20.21
C THR A 782 -1.40 31.10 20.92
N ASP A 783 -1.52 32.38 20.65
CA ASP A 783 -1.02 33.39 21.55
C ASP A 783 -1.73 33.27 22.92
N TYR A 784 -1.10 33.84 23.98
CA TYR A 784 -1.79 33.94 25.24
C TYR A 784 -2.94 34.96 25.16
N SER A 785 -4.02 34.64 25.86
CA SER A 785 -5.13 35.57 26.03
C SER A 785 -4.68 36.88 26.71
N THR A 786 -5.45 37.96 26.54
CA THR A 786 -5.29 39.17 27.35
C THR A 786 -5.43 38.81 28.83
N PRO A 787 -4.45 39.17 29.69
CA PRO A 787 -4.54 38.88 31.11
C PRO A 787 -5.80 39.50 31.75
N ILE A 788 -6.52 38.69 32.54
CA ILE A 788 -7.61 39.17 33.39
C ILE A 788 -7.10 39.36 34.82
N ALA A 789 -7.61 40.39 35.51
CA ALA A 789 -7.39 40.58 36.97
C ALA A 789 -8.53 39.90 37.74
N PHE A 790 -8.20 39.32 38.93
CA PHE A 790 -9.20 38.76 39.84
C PHE A 790 -8.67 38.85 41.28
N VAL A 791 -9.59 38.80 42.27
CA VAL A 791 -9.27 38.75 43.68
C VAL A 791 -9.38 37.31 44.19
N TYR A 792 -8.40 36.78 44.92
CA TYR A 792 -8.53 35.48 45.57
C TYR A 792 -9.24 35.61 46.91
N ASN A 793 -10.20 34.72 47.18
CA ASN A 793 -10.91 34.59 48.45
C ASN A 793 -10.74 33.16 48.99
N SER A 794 -10.19 33.04 50.19
CA SER A 794 -9.94 31.78 50.85
C SER A 794 -11.17 31.05 51.37
N GLY A 795 -12.36 31.70 51.32
CA GLY A 795 -13.65 31.11 51.62
C GLY A 795 -14.18 30.24 50.47
N THR A 796 -15.35 29.67 50.66
CA THR A 796 -16.12 28.94 49.63
C THR A 796 -17.00 29.88 48.84
N ALA A 797 -17.24 29.52 47.55
CA ALA A 797 -18.15 30.25 46.71
C ALA A 797 -19.57 30.27 47.31
N PRO A 798 -20.32 31.36 47.16
CA PRO A 798 -21.73 31.41 47.54
C PRO A 798 -22.46 30.26 46.84
N GLN A 799 -23.22 29.49 47.63
CA GLN A 799 -24.07 28.44 47.09
C GLN A 799 -25.44 29.02 46.74
N PHE A 800 -25.83 28.90 45.49
CA PHE A 800 -27.14 29.30 45.02
C PHE A 800 -28.09 28.06 44.99
N THR A 801 -29.33 28.29 45.33
CA THR A 801 -30.37 27.27 45.18
C THR A 801 -30.78 27.15 43.72
N VAL A 802 -30.83 25.95 43.17
CA VAL A 802 -31.30 25.75 41.79
C VAL A 802 -32.73 26.31 41.66
N GLY A 803 -32.90 27.15 40.65
CA GLY A 803 -34.15 27.87 40.44
C GLY A 803 -34.17 29.32 41.01
N ASP A 804 -33.26 29.66 41.91
CA ASP A 804 -33.08 31.02 42.45
C ASP A 804 -32.14 31.84 41.56
N VAL A 805 -32.72 32.47 40.56
CA VAL A 805 -31.97 33.25 39.53
C VAL A 805 -31.50 34.57 40.04
N ASN A 806 -32.34 35.23 40.88
CA ASN A 806 -32.06 36.58 41.36
C ASN A 806 -31.24 36.61 42.67
N GLY A 807 -31.02 35.44 43.28
CA GLY A 807 -30.20 35.29 44.50
C GLY A 807 -30.92 35.79 45.78
N ASP A 808 -32.24 35.85 45.79
CA ASP A 808 -33.03 36.32 46.97
C ASP A 808 -33.33 35.17 47.96
N GLY A 809 -32.95 33.94 47.64
CA GLY A 809 -33.14 32.74 48.44
C GLY A 809 -34.51 32.06 48.25
N ILE A 810 -35.35 32.52 47.32
CA ILE A 810 -36.69 32.01 47.08
C ILE A 810 -36.89 31.69 45.60
N VAL A 811 -37.13 30.43 45.24
CA VAL A 811 -37.48 30.08 43.84
C VAL A 811 -38.94 30.48 43.59
N SER A 812 -39.16 31.34 42.64
CA SER A 812 -40.46 31.93 42.37
C SER A 812 -40.67 32.31 40.91
N SER A 813 -41.86 32.84 40.55
CA SER A 813 -42.11 33.38 39.23
C SER A 813 -41.28 34.64 38.89
N VAL A 814 -40.63 35.26 39.88
CA VAL A 814 -39.71 36.38 39.65
C VAL A 814 -38.45 35.93 38.97
N ASP A 815 -37.95 34.72 39.32
CA ASP A 815 -36.76 34.10 38.71
C ASP A 815 -37.03 33.76 37.26
N VAL A 816 -38.18 33.21 36.95
CA VAL A 816 -38.64 32.98 35.60
C VAL A 816 -38.67 34.26 34.79
N THR A 817 -39.19 35.33 35.39
CA THR A 817 -39.28 36.64 34.74
C THR A 817 -37.89 37.26 34.49
N ALA A 818 -36.95 37.06 35.39
CA ALA A 818 -35.57 37.51 35.23
C ALA A 818 -34.89 36.82 34.02
N LEU A 819 -35.01 35.50 33.88
CA LEU A 819 -34.48 34.79 32.72
C LEU A 819 -35.17 35.14 31.41
N TYR A 820 -36.50 35.35 31.42
CA TYR A 820 -37.19 35.80 30.20
C TYR A 820 -36.73 37.21 29.77
N ASN A 821 -36.52 38.14 30.71
CA ASN A 821 -36.03 39.48 30.40
C ASN A 821 -34.60 39.41 29.83
N TYR A 822 -33.77 38.54 30.37
CA TYR A 822 -32.43 38.31 29.84
C TYR A 822 -32.48 37.75 28.40
N LEU A 823 -33.22 36.67 28.15
CA LEU A 823 -33.31 36.04 26.84
C LEU A 823 -33.99 36.91 25.78
N LEU A 824 -34.96 37.74 26.15
CA LEU A 824 -35.68 38.58 25.20
C LEU A 824 -34.98 39.94 24.94
N ASN A 825 -34.37 40.51 25.97
CA ASN A 825 -33.89 41.91 25.91
C ASN A 825 -32.41 42.07 26.29
N GLY A 826 -31.70 40.97 26.68
CA GLY A 826 -30.33 41.03 27.18
C GLY A 826 -30.20 41.68 28.56
N ASP A 827 -31.30 41.82 29.33
CA ASP A 827 -31.28 42.45 30.64
C ASP A 827 -30.80 41.48 31.71
N SER A 828 -29.52 41.63 32.08
CA SER A 828 -28.89 40.84 33.13
C SER A 828 -28.96 41.47 34.54
N SER A 829 -29.67 42.59 34.71
CA SER A 829 -29.69 43.35 35.97
C SER A 829 -30.24 42.58 37.19
N ALA A 830 -31.09 41.59 36.94
CA ALA A 830 -31.68 40.73 37.95
C ALA A 830 -31.13 39.29 37.93
N ILE A 831 -30.04 39.03 37.19
CA ILE A 831 -29.45 37.70 37.05
C ILE A 831 -28.21 37.59 37.98
N VAL A 832 -28.30 36.70 38.96
CA VAL A 832 -27.20 36.30 39.84
C VAL A 832 -26.74 34.86 39.54
N ASN A 833 -27.72 34.01 39.23
CA ASN A 833 -27.49 32.60 38.89
C ASN A 833 -28.49 32.25 37.76
N GLY A 834 -28.11 32.46 36.51
CA GLY A 834 -28.99 32.26 35.35
C GLY A 834 -28.92 30.89 34.68
N ASP A 835 -27.72 30.26 34.66
CA ASP A 835 -27.46 28.93 34.13
C ASP A 835 -27.87 27.90 35.18
N GLN A 836 -28.99 27.27 34.99
CA GLN A 836 -29.62 26.37 35.96
C GLN A 836 -29.30 24.89 35.70
N ASP A 837 -28.87 24.53 34.48
CA ASP A 837 -28.45 23.18 34.14
C ASP A 837 -26.92 22.99 34.19
N GLY A 838 -26.18 24.12 34.32
CA GLY A 838 -24.72 24.11 34.46
C GLY A 838 -23.98 23.91 33.12
N ASP A 839 -24.65 24.16 31.98
CA ASP A 839 -24.06 23.98 30.66
C ASP A 839 -23.23 25.18 30.20
N GLY A 840 -23.21 26.27 30.96
CA GLY A 840 -22.48 27.49 30.71
C GLY A 840 -23.21 28.50 29.84
N ILE A 841 -24.46 28.23 29.44
CA ILE A 841 -25.26 29.11 28.57
C ILE A 841 -26.66 29.30 29.14
N ILE A 842 -27.12 30.53 29.28
CA ILE A 842 -28.51 30.80 29.69
C ILE A 842 -29.44 30.66 28.49
N THR A 843 -30.35 29.70 28.54
CA THR A 843 -31.29 29.34 27.47
C THR A 843 -32.73 29.17 27.98
N SER A 844 -33.65 28.77 27.08
CA SER A 844 -34.99 28.37 27.49
C SER A 844 -35.06 27.09 28.31
N VAL A 845 -33.96 26.28 28.31
CA VAL A 845 -33.85 25.08 29.14
C VAL A 845 -33.80 25.44 30.62
N ASP A 846 -33.04 26.49 30.97
CA ASP A 846 -32.95 27.01 32.34
C ASP A 846 -34.30 27.46 32.86
N ILE A 847 -35.10 28.13 32.02
CA ILE A 847 -36.48 28.49 32.37
C ILE A 847 -37.33 27.26 32.63
N THR A 848 -37.13 26.21 31.84
CA THR A 848 -37.89 24.97 31.99
C THR A 848 -37.57 24.29 33.32
N ILE A 849 -36.34 24.32 33.79
CA ILE A 849 -35.90 23.80 35.08
C ILE A 849 -36.63 24.54 36.22
N ILE A 850 -36.69 25.86 36.16
CA ILE A 850 -37.39 26.63 37.19
C ILE A 850 -38.87 26.31 37.19
N TYR A 851 -39.51 26.20 36.02
CA TYR A 851 -40.90 25.78 35.91
C TYR A 851 -41.17 24.41 36.54
N ASN A 852 -40.30 23.44 36.28
CA ASN A 852 -40.41 22.11 36.87
C ASN A 852 -40.30 22.13 38.39
N ILE A 853 -39.38 22.93 38.95
CA ILE A 853 -39.27 23.16 40.40
C ILE A 853 -40.55 23.80 40.96
N LEU A 854 -41.08 24.82 40.30
CA LEU A 854 -42.30 25.50 40.77
C LEU A 854 -43.55 24.64 40.64
N LEU A 855 -43.59 23.71 39.72
CA LEU A 855 -44.68 22.76 39.50
C LEU A 855 -44.57 21.53 40.38
N GLY A 856 -43.42 21.34 41.06
CA GLY A 856 -43.16 20.17 41.91
C GLY A 856 -42.86 18.89 41.14
N ASN A 857 -42.36 19.01 39.92
CA ASN A 857 -41.98 17.87 39.07
C ASN A 857 -40.49 17.53 39.22
#